data_c9dd5ab0dbfe19a7b01d3d0a7350eec7
#
_entry.id   c9dd5ab0dbfe19a7b01d3d0a7350eec7
#
_cell.length_a   1.000
_cell.length_b   1.000
_cell.length_c   1.000
_cell.angle_alpha   90.00
_cell.angle_beta   90.00
_cell.angle_gamma   90.00
#
_symmetry.space_group_name_H-M   'P 1'
#
loop_
_entity.id
_entity.type
_entity.pdbx_description
1 polymer ?
#
loop_
_entity_poly.entity_id
_entity_poly.type
_entity_poly.pdbx_seq_one_letter_code
_entity_poly.pdbx_strand_id
1 'polypeptide(L)'
;MKLAQVIVDVPSLQTDQPFSYLIPPQLAVEVGMRVEVGFGPRHVQGFVVGFEQATEPLPDNLKPIIRVLDLAPVLNKELLALADYMKETTFAFKVTCLQTMLPSVMKADYQKRLYLIDDAPAVQAKYFGDTDSLTWEEAEAQGWLKELADLREQGIVELRYEVHTKNKIKTERYIKRTFEQASVNQLKAELRKNSYKQEQLLDYLAALTDEALISVKQMKAEDFSLANLNQAEKKGWLAFVAVEKYRDPYAEREIKQTSALELNNEQRAAYEAISQKSTAQEHQVFLLEGVTGSGKTEVYLQVIQDVLANGQTAMMLVPEISLTPQMATRFKARFGSEVAVLHSGLSQGEKYDEWRKLERGEAHVVIGARSAIFAPLENLGVIIIDEEHETSYKQEESPRYHARDLAIWRGKYHGCPVVLGSATPSLESRARGQKGVYHLLKLTERANSQAKLPTVEIIDMREEMQRRLNSSFSEVLEEKLRDRLAKGEQSVLLLNRRGYSSFVMCRDCGFVLPCPNCDISLTLHMDSKTMRCHYCGHEERIPHHCPNCGKDKIRYFGTGTEKVQEELEQLIPEARVLRMDVDTTRRKGAHEKILNAFGNKEADILLGTQMIAKGLDFPNVTLVGVLNADTALNLPDFRSSERTFQLLTQVSGRAGRGDKAGEVVIQTFNPEHYTIQLAQHHDYESFFQQEMRIRHQTDYPPYYYTVKVTVSHQEEMRAAQKAFQLAEQIRTQLSPQSILLGPTPGAILRIKNRYYYQLIIKYKNEPKLQATLEDILQVSQKDQRQGLLIAIDNEPMYFI
;
A
#
# COMPACT_ATOMS: atom_id res chain seq x y z
N MET A 1 -24.57 -7.12 35.67
CA MET A 1 -23.65 -8.02 34.92
C MET A 1 -23.07 -7.25 33.73
N LYS A 2 -21.77 -7.40 33.43
CA LYS A 2 -21.10 -6.68 32.32
C LYS A 2 -21.19 -7.52 31.05
N LEU A 3 -21.66 -6.95 29.94
CA LEU A 3 -21.73 -7.58 28.61
C LEU A 3 -20.70 -6.96 27.69
N ALA A 4 -20.12 -7.74 26.80
CA ALA A 4 -19.23 -7.24 25.76
C ALA A 4 -20.02 -6.84 24.50
N GLN A 5 -19.78 -5.64 24.00
CA GLN A 5 -20.26 -5.16 22.71
C GLN A 5 -19.29 -5.60 21.61
N VAL A 6 -19.72 -6.47 20.71
CA VAL A 6 -18.85 -7.12 19.72
C VAL A 6 -19.34 -6.83 18.31
N ILE A 7 -18.47 -6.27 17.45
CA ILE A 7 -18.68 -6.22 16.00
C ILE A 7 -18.23 -7.55 15.41
N VAL A 8 -19.15 -8.32 14.83
CA VAL A 8 -18.87 -9.66 14.29
C VAL A 8 -18.30 -9.59 12.86
N ASP A 9 -17.45 -10.54 12.51
CA ASP A 9 -16.84 -10.65 11.19
C ASP A 9 -17.80 -11.20 10.12
N VAL A 10 -18.86 -10.45 9.91
CA VAL A 10 -19.87 -10.70 8.87
C VAL A 10 -20.20 -9.35 8.23
N PRO A 11 -19.61 -8.99 7.08
CA PRO A 11 -19.80 -7.67 6.48
C PRO A 11 -21.18 -7.55 5.84
N SER A 12 -22.17 -7.14 6.63
CA SER A 12 -23.54 -6.87 6.18
C SER A 12 -24.14 -5.73 7.00
N LEU A 13 -25.19 -5.05 6.51
CA LEU A 13 -25.84 -3.97 7.26
C LEU A 13 -26.45 -4.42 8.57
N GLN A 14 -27.03 -5.62 8.57
CA GLN A 14 -27.66 -6.15 9.77
C GLN A 14 -26.65 -6.42 10.90
N THR A 15 -25.40 -6.60 10.53
CA THR A 15 -24.29 -6.91 11.42
C THR A 15 -23.32 -5.74 11.62
N ASP A 16 -23.56 -4.61 10.95
CA ASP A 16 -22.73 -3.40 11.07
C ASP A 16 -23.10 -2.57 12.31
N GLN A 17 -23.40 -3.27 13.38
CA GLN A 17 -23.69 -2.77 14.72
C GLN A 17 -23.14 -3.74 15.76
N PRO A 18 -22.81 -3.28 16.97
CA PRO A 18 -22.36 -4.16 18.03
C PRO A 18 -23.47 -5.09 18.50
N PHE A 19 -23.11 -6.34 18.82
CA PHE A 19 -23.96 -7.34 19.46
C PHE A 19 -23.46 -7.61 20.87
N SER A 20 -24.39 -7.80 21.80
CA SER A 20 -24.11 -8.08 23.21
C SER A 20 -23.79 -9.55 23.43
N TYR A 21 -22.68 -9.84 24.12
CA TYR A 21 -22.27 -11.18 24.50
C TYR A 21 -21.95 -11.26 25.99
N LEU A 22 -22.26 -12.41 26.61
CA LEU A 22 -21.87 -12.72 27.98
C LEU A 22 -20.34 -12.90 28.06
N ILE A 23 -19.75 -12.36 29.12
CA ILE A 23 -18.33 -12.57 29.43
C ILE A 23 -18.24 -13.70 30.47
N PRO A 24 -17.71 -14.90 30.07
CA PRO A 24 -17.46 -15.97 31.03
C PRO A 24 -16.47 -15.52 32.11
N PRO A 25 -16.65 -15.87 33.41
CA PRO A 25 -15.80 -15.39 34.50
C PRO A 25 -14.31 -15.70 34.35
N GLN A 26 -13.98 -16.77 33.59
CA GLN A 26 -12.61 -17.22 33.37
C GLN A 26 -11.90 -16.49 32.22
N LEU A 27 -12.62 -15.65 31.43
CA LEU A 27 -12.06 -14.91 30.31
C LEU A 27 -11.77 -13.46 30.71
N ALA A 28 -10.53 -13.03 30.50
CA ALA A 28 -10.15 -11.63 30.56
C ALA A 28 -10.44 -11.00 29.19
N VAL A 29 -11.43 -10.10 29.15
CA VAL A 29 -11.90 -9.44 27.90
C VAL A 29 -11.72 -7.95 28.05
N GLU A 30 -11.00 -7.33 27.12
CA GLU A 30 -10.77 -5.90 27.03
C GLU A 30 -11.24 -5.32 25.70
N VAL A 31 -11.54 -4.01 25.68
CA VAL A 31 -11.89 -3.29 24.45
C VAL A 31 -10.69 -3.29 23.49
N GLY A 32 -10.94 -3.62 22.23
CA GLY A 32 -9.91 -3.75 21.20
C GLY A 32 -9.37 -5.17 20.99
N MET A 33 -9.75 -6.13 21.85
CA MET A 33 -9.43 -7.55 21.67
C MET A 33 -10.32 -8.20 20.62
N ARG A 34 -9.76 -9.22 19.95
CA ARG A 34 -10.52 -10.13 19.10
C ARG A 34 -11.04 -11.30 19.91
N VAL A 35 -12.25 -11.69 19.63
CA VAL A 35 -12.94 -12.80 20.29
C VAL A 35 -13.56 -13.73 19.26
N GLU A 36 -13.73 -15.00 19.64
CA GLU A 36 -14.56 -15.94 18.91
C GLU A 36 -15.94 -16.00 19.56
N VAL A 37 -16.99 -15.83 18.77
CA VAL A 37 -18.37 -15.80 19.21
C VAL A 37 -19.26 -16.65 18.32
N GLY A 38 -20.34 -17.19 18.88
CA GLY A 38 -21.37 -17.87 18.13
C GLY A 38 -22.33 -16.88 17.44
N PHE A 39 -22.44 -16.90 16.12
CA PHE A 39 -23.36 -16.07 15.34
C PHE A 39 -24.22 -16.93 14.39
N GLY A 40 -25.49 -17.11 14.71
CA GLY A 40 -26.34 -18.13 14.09
C GLY A 40 -25.76 -19.53 14.31
N PRO A 41 -25.59 -20.33 13.25
CA PRO A 41 -24.98 -21.66 13.30
C PRO A 41 -23.45 -21.63 13.14
N ARG A 42 -22.83 -20.45 13.11
CA ARG A 42 -21.39 -20.26 12.81
C ARG A 42 -20.65 -19.74 14.03
N HIS A 43 -19.40 -20.15 14.15
CA HIS A 43 -18.43 -19.46 14.99
C HIS A 43 -17.70 -18.44 14.11
N VAL A 44 -17.64 -17.21 14.58
CA VAL A 44 -17.03 -16.11 13.85
C VAL A 44 -16.12 -15.29 14.76
N GLN A 45 -15.11 -14.68 14.17
CA GLN A 45 -14.32 -13.66 14.85
C GLN A 45 -15.20 -12.42 15.08
N GLY A 46 -14.96 -11.72 16.19
CA GLY A 46 -15.49 -10.40 16.43
C GLY A 46 -14.48 -9.51 17.13
N PHE A 47 -14.75 -8.22 17.16
CA PHE A 47 -13.94 -7.21 17.83
C PHE A 47 -14.74 -6.62 18.97
N VAL A 48 -14.18 -6.62 20.17
CA VAL A 48 -14.78 -5.99 21.36
C VAL A 48 -14.61 -4.47 21.22
N VAL A 49 -15.71 -3.76 21.05
CA VAL A 49 -15.71 -2.30 20.86
C VAL A 49 -16.19 -1.52 22.07
N GLY A 50 -16.74 -2.21 23.07
CA GLY A 50 -17.22 -1.59 24.29
C GLY A 50 -17.81 -2.60 25.25
N PHE A 51 -18.34 -2.08 26.34
CA PHE A 51 -19.08 -2.84 27.33
C PHE A 51 -20.38 -2.12 27.71
N GLU A 52 -21.40 -2.90 28.05
CA GLU A 52 -22.64 -2.38 28.59
C GLU A 52 -23.01 -3.08 29.89
N GLN A 53 -23.85 -2.44 30.70
CA GLN A 53 -24.48 -3.06 31.88
C GLN A 53 -25.75 -3.79 31.45
N ALA A 54 -25.83 -5.05 31.80
CA ALA A 54 -27.03 -5.83 31.54
C ALA A 54 -28.23 -5.28 32.33
N THR A 55 -29.33 -5.07 31.65
CA THR A 55 -30.65 -4.80 32.27
C THR A 55 -31.38 -6.11 32.49
N GLU A 56 -31.93 -6.32 33.66
CA GLU A 56 -32.76 -7.50 33.96
C GLU A 56 -34.20 -7.27 33.47
N PRO A 57 -34.87 -8.31 32.90
CA PRO A 57 -34.37 -9.66 32.66
C PRO A 57 -33.46 -9.75 31.45
N LEU A 58 -32.45 -10.65 31.53
CA LEU A 58 -31.55 -10.93 30.42
C LEU A 58 -32.34 -11.55 29.24
N PRO A 59 -31.96 -11.20 27.98
CA PRO A 59 -32.55 -11.86 26.81
C PRO A 59 -32.22 -13.37 26.80
N ASP A 60 -33.23 -14.22 26.53
CA ASP A 60 -33.06 -15.69 26.52
C ASP A 60 -32.06 -16.22 25.49
N ASN A 61 -31.74 -15.44 24.46
CA ASN A 61 -30.88 -15.80 23.37
C ASN A 61 -29.45 -15.22 23.49
N LEU A 62 -29.07 -14.68 24.66
CA LEU A 62 -27.77 -14.08 24.89
C LEU A 62 -26.67 -15.17 24.92
N LYS A 63 -25.73 -15.13 23.95
CA LYS A 63 -24.66 -16.11 23.83
C LYS A 63 -23.40 -15.67 24.57
N PRO A 64 -22.59 -16.60 25.09
CA PRO A 64 -21.28 -16.28 25.69
C PRO A 64 -20.21 -16.09 24.60
N ILE A 65 -19.15 -15.36 24.96
CA ILE A 65 -17.87 -15.40 24.25
C ILE A 65 -17.30 -16.80 24.42
N ILE A 66 -16.84 -17.41 23.30
CA ILE A 66 -16.30 -18.76 23.28
C ILE A 66 -14.85 -18.75 23.77
N ARG A 67 -14.04 -17.88 23.18
CA ARG A 67 -12.62 -17.65 23.58
C ARG A 67 -12.13 -16.27 23.17
N VAL A 68 -11.07 -15.82 23.83
CA VAL A 68 -10.30 -14.63 23.45
C VAL A 68 -9.16 -15.07 22.51
N LEU A 69 -8.92 -14.30 21.44
CA LEU A 69 -7.91 -14.62 20.42
C LEU A 69 -6.57 -13.89 20.65
N ASP A 70 -6.56 -12.91 21.56
CA ASP A 70 -5.42 -12.06 21.84
C ASP A 70 -5.10 -12.04 23.34
N LEU A 71 -3.82 -11.83 23.68
CA LEU A 71 -3.38 -11.65 25.08
C LEU A 71 -3.54 -10.20 25.57
N ALA A 72 -3.61 -9.24 24.64
CA ALA A 72 -3.77 -7.81 24.87
C ALA A 72 -4.62 -7.20 23.76
N PRO A 73 -5.20 -5.99 23.93
CA PRO A 73 -5.93 -5.28 22.89
C PRO A 73 -5.06 -5.05 21.65
N VAL A 74 -5.48 -5.53 20.49
CA VAL A 74 -4.79 -5.35 19.20
C VAL A 74 -5.18 -4.06 18.49
N LEU A 75 -6.28 -3.46 18.91
CA LEU A 75 -6.76 -2.15 18.47
C LEU A 75 -6.93 -1.25 19.70
N ASN A 76 -6.17 -0.16 19.74
CA ASN A 76 -6.32 0.84 20.80
C ASN A 76 -7.57 1.71 20.57
N LYS A 77 -7.86 2.62 21.52
CA LYS A 77 -9.03 3.50 21.44
C LYS A 77 -9.04 4.40 20.23
N GLU A 78 -7.87 4.88 19.82
CA GLU A 78 -7.71 5.70 18.61
C GLU A 78 -8.12 4.92 17.35
N LEU A 79 -7.58 3.72 17.16
CA LEU A 79 -7.87 2.90 15.97
C LEU A 79 -9.36 2.50 15.91
N LEU A 80 -10.02 2.26 17.05
CA LEU A 80 -11.46 2.03 17.08
C LEU A 80 -12.26 3.26 16.64
N ALA A 81 -11.86 4.46 17.08
CA ALA A 81 -12.48 5.71 16.64
C ALA A 81 -12.16 6.03 15.17
N LEU A 82 -10.94 5.71 14.72
CA LEU A 82 -10.56 5.83 13.31
C LEU A 82 -11.40 4.90 12.41
N ALA A 83 -11.78 3.70 12.90
CA ALA A 83 -12.67 2.80 12.17
C ALA A 83 -14.06 3.40 11.95
N ASP A 84 -14.59 4.15 12.92
CA ASP A 84 -15.86 4.88 12.76
C ASP A 84 -15.74 5.98 11.71
N TYR A 85 -14.69 6.78 11.75
CA TYR A 85 -14.40 7.79 10.73
C TYR A 85 -14.25 7.17 9.33
N MET A 86 -13.54 6.05 9.22
CA MET A 86 -13.40 5.35 7.94
C MET A 86 -14.73 4.80 7.42
N LYS A 87 -15.57 4.23 8.30
CA LYS A 87 -16.90 3.76 7.94
C LYS A 87 -17.72 4.87 7.28
N GLU A 88 -17.76 6.04 7.92
CA GLU A 88 -18.52 7.20 7.45
C GLU A 88 -18.00 7.75 6.12
N THR A 89 -16.69 7.87 5.99
CA THR A 89 -16.07 8.54 4.82
C THR A 89 -15.86 7.64 3.62
N THR A 90 -15.81 6.31 3.81
CA THR A 90 -15.53 5.35 2.72
C THR A 90 -16.71 4.46 2.36
N PHE A 91 -17.86 4.61 3.01
CA PHE A 91 -19.05 3.77 2.81
C PHE A 91 -18.76 2.27 3.02
N ALA A 92 -17.81 1.94 3.89
CA ALA A 92 -17.43 0.57 4.21
C ALA A 92 -18.07 0.10 5.51
N PHE A 93 -18.19 -1.22 5.71
CA PHE A 93 -18.62 -1.78 6.98
C PHE A 93 -17.56 -1.61 8.05
N LYS A 94 -17.98 -1.36 9.29
CA LYS A 94 -17.06 -1.18 10.42
C LYS A 94 -16.11 -2.38 10.58
N VAL A 95 -16.62 -3.60 10.45
CA VAL A 95 -15.75 -4.81 10.51
C VAL A 95 -14.67 -4.82 9.43
N THR A 96 -14.98 -4.36 8.21
CA THR A 96 -14.00 -4.26 7.12
C THR A 96 -12.92 -3.22 7.42
N CYS A 97 -13.30 -2.10 8.06
CA CYS A 97 -12.37 -1.07 8.51
C CYS A 97 -11.44 -1.64 9.61
N LEU A 98 -12.00 -2.30 10.64
CA LEU A 98 -11.23 -2.92 11.72
C LEU A 98 -10.23 -3.97 11.20
N GLN A 99 -10.67 -4.85 10.31
CA GLN A 99 -9.81 -5.86 9.69
C GLN A 99 -8.67 -5.25 8.84
N THR A 100 -8.92 -4.12 8.17
CA THR A 100 -7.92 -3.45 7.34
C THR A 100 -6.76 -2.91 8.16
N MET A 101 -7.00 -2.58 9.42
CA MET A 101 -5.98 -2.04 10.33
C MET A 101 -5.01 -3.10 10.86
N LEU A 102 -5.36 -4.37 10.77
CA LEU A 102 -4.54 -5.46 11.29
C LEU A 102 -3.63 -6.08 10.24
N PRO A 103 -2.43 -6.56 10.63
CA PRO A 103 -1.60 -7.40 9.78
C PRO A 103 -2.37 -8.60 9.24
N SER A 104 -2.08 -9.00 8.00
CA SER A 104 -2.79 -10.10 7.34
C SER A 104 -2.71 -11.43 8.09
N VAL A 105 -1.61 -11.64 8.83
CA VAL A 105 -1.42 -12.85 9.67
C VAL A 105 -2.40 -12.91 10.85
N MET A 106 -2.92 -11.75 11.27
CA MET A 106 -3.91 -11.66 12.34
C MET A 106 -5.35 -11.76 11.83
N LYS A 107 -5.57 -11.75 10.51
CA LYS A 107 -6.90 -11.96 9.94
C LYS A 107 -7.33 -13.40 10.15
N ALA A 108 -8.60 -13.60 10.52
CA ALA A 108 -9.15 -14.92 10.75
C ALA A 108 -9.14 -15.74 9.45
N ASP A 109 -8.66 -16.98 9.56
CA ASP A 109 -8.86 -18.01 8.56
C ASP A 109 -9.93 -18.96 9.11
N TYR A 110 -10.99 -19.15 8.35
CA TYR A 110 -12.11 -19.99 8.77
C TYR A 110 -11.91 -21.39 8.24
N GLN A 111 -11.67 -22.34 9.15
CA GLN A 111 -11.63 -23.77 8.83
C GLN A 111 -13.04 -24.35 8.99
N LYS A 112 -13.51 -25.06 7.97
CA LYS A 112 -14.76 -25.79 8.04
C LYS A 112 -14.49 -27.11 8.76
N ARG A 113 -15.26 -27.37 9.84
CA ARG A 113 -15.23 -28.65 10.54
C ARG A 113 -16.63 -29.24 10.69
N LEU A 114 -16.71 -30.52 10.58
CA LEU A 114 -17.92 -31.31 10.77
C LEU A 114 -17.86 -31.93 12.17
N TYR A 115 -18.91 -31.75 12.93
CA TYR A 115 -19.05 -32.24 14.31
C TYR A 115 -20.16 -33.25 14.39
N LEU A 116 -19.92 -34.32 15.13
CA LEU A 116 -20.97 -35.23 15.53
C LEU A 116 -21.74 -34.60 16.69
N ILE A 117 -23.07 -34.47 16.55
CA ILE A 117 -23.91 -33.77 17.56
C ILE A 117 -24.72 -34.79 18.36
N ASP A 118 -25.14 -35.89 17.72
CA ASP A 118 -25.96 -36.93 18.34
C ASP A 118 -25.15 -38.17 18.65
N ASP A 119 -25.57 -38.93 19.68
CA ASP A 119 -24.93 -40.19 20.03
C ASP A 119 -25.24 -41.28 18.96
N ALA A 120 -24.42 -41.27 17.91
CA ALA A 120 -24.54 -42.19 16.79
C ALA A 120 -23.26 -43.02 16.63
N PRO A 121 -23.09 -44.08 17.41
CA PRO A 121 -21.85 -44.89 17.42
C PRO A 121 -21.40 -45.43 16.07
N ALA A 122 -22.34 -45.75 15.18
CA ALA A 122 -22.01 -46.20 13.82
C ALA A 122 -21.44 -45.09 12.94
N VAL A 123 -21.94 -43.83 13.10
CA VAL A 123 -21.45 -42.67 12.40
C VAL A 123 -20.09 -42.25 12.96
N GLN A 124 -19.94 -42.31 14.29
CA GLN A 124 -18.68 -42.06 14.99
C GLN A 124 -17.59 -42.98 14.45
N ALA A 125 -17.82 -44.29 14.49
CA ALA A 125 -16.84 -45.29 14.07
C ALA A 125 -16.48 -45.19 12.59
N LYS A 126 -17.42 -44.79 11.72
CA LYS A 126 -17.22 -44.74 10.28
C LYS A 126 -16.47 -43.48 9.83
N TYR A 127 -16.80 -42.30 10.37
CA TYR A 127 -16.33 -41.01 9.84
C TYR A 127 -15.41 -40.26 10.80
N PHE A 128 -15.57 -40.41 12.11
CA PHE A 128 -14.91 -39.58 13.13
C PHE A 128 -13.81 -40.33 13.92
N GLY A 129 -13.85 -41.68 13.97
CA GLY A 129 -12.92 -42.49 14.76
C GLY A 129 -12.96 -42.16 16.25
N ASP A 130 -11.80 -41.82 16.83
CA ASP A 130 -11.67 -41.42 18.24
C ASP A 130 -11.86 -39.91 18.46
N THR A 131 -12.24 -39.13 17.42
CA THR A 131 -12.41 -37.69 17.48
C THR A 131 -13.89 -37.29 17.32
N ASP A 132 -14.32 -36.21 17.96
CA ASP A 132 -15.69 -35.67 17.84
C ASP A 132 -15.85 -34.77 16.62
N SER A 133 -14.79 -34.52 15.83
CA SER A 133 -14.81 -33.61 14.70
C SER A 133 -13.86 -34.02 13.59
N LEU A 134 -14.21 -33.65 12.36
CA LEU A 134 -13.48 -33.91 11.12
C LEU A 134 -13.36 -32.61 10.32
N THR A 135 -12.19 -32.32 9.72
CA THR A 135 -12.06 -31.16 8.84
C THR A 135 -12.76 -31.40 7.50
N TRP A 136 -13.18 -30.31 6.85
CA TRP A 136 -13.78 -30.39 5.52
C TRP A 136 -12.84 -31.03 4.50
N GLU A 137 -11.54 -30.69 4.54
CA GLU A 137 -10.53 -31.23 3.65
C GLU A 137 -10.33 -32.74 3.85
N GLU A 138 -10.38 -33.22 5.09
CA GLU A 138 -10.32 -34.67 5.40
C GLU A 138 -11.54 -35.38 4.85
N ALA A 139 -12.75 -34.83 5.04
CA ALA A 139 -13.99 -35.39 4.51
C ALA A 139 -14.01 -35.41 2.98
N GLU A 140 -13.49 -34.40 2.34
CA GLU A 140 -13.39 -34.28 0.88
C GLU A 140 -12.38 -35.28 0.31
N ALA A 141 -11.22 -35.42 0.94
CA ALA A 141 -10.18 -36.36 0.53
C ALA A 141 -10.65 -37.83 0.59
N GLN A 142 -11.54 -38.14 1.55
CA GLN A 142 -12.15 -39.48 1.70
C GLN A 142 -13.42 -39.67 0.84
N GLY A 143 -13.91 -38.63 0.16
CA GLY A 143 -15.13 -38.67 -0.66
C GLY A 143 -16.44 -38.76 0.13
N TRP A 144 -16.45 -38.44 1.41
CA TRP A 144 -17.57 -38.58 2.33
C TRP A 144 -18.56 -37.44 2.34
N LEU A 145 -18.29 -36.34 1.60
CA LEU A 145 -19.08 -35.10 1.69
C LEU A 145 -20.57 -35.29 1.41
N LYS A 146 -20.93 -36.20 0.48
CA LYS A 146 -22.34 -36.46 0.13
C LYS A 146 -23.07 -37.15 1.31
N GLU A 147 -22.48 -38.20 1.85
CA GLU A 147 -23.04 -38.93 2.98
C GLU A 147 -23.13 -38.08 4.24
N LEU A 148 -22.12 -37.25 4.50
CA LEU A 148 -22.12 -36.29 5.62
C LEU A 148 -23.13 -35.13 5.44
N ALA A 149 -23.46 -34.78 4.19
CA ALA A 149 -24.53 -33.81 3.91
C ALA A 149 -25.90 -34.39 4.27
N ASP A 150 -26.18 -35.66 3.91
CA ASP A 150 -27.39 -36.37 4.27
C ASP A 150 -27.54 -36.52 5.80
N LEU A 151 -26.45 -36.84 6.50
CA LEU A 151 -26.42 -36.90 7.98
C LEU A 151 -26.62 -35.55 8.65
N ARG A 152 -26.20 -34.47 8.00
CA ARG A 152 -26.45 -33.10 8.45
C ARG A 152 -27.94 -32.74 8.32
N GLU A 153 -28.62 -33.14 7.24
CA GLU A 153 -30.05 -32.94 7.09
C GLU A 153 -30.85 -33.73 8.14
N GLN A 154 -30.32 -34.86 8.59
CA GLN A 154 -30.87 -35.66 9.69
C GLN A 154 -30.57 -35.11 11.08
N GLY A 155 -29.76 -34.05 11.21
CA GLY A 155 -29.37 -33.45 12.47
C GLY A 155 -28.32 -34.22 13.27
N ILE A 156 -27.70 -35.25 12.68
CA ILE A 156 -26.66 -36.09 13.34
C ILE A 156 -25.27 -35.41 13.28
N VAL A 157 -25.00 -34.68 12.19
CA VAL A 157 -23.74 -33.98 11.96
C VAL A 157 -24.01 -32.49 11.78
N GLU A 158 -23.15 -31.65 12.34
CA GLU A 158 -23.20 -30.18 12.18
C GLU A 158 -21.94 -29.65 11.51
N LEU A 159 -22.12 -28.77 10.53
CA LEU A 159 -21.00 -28.04 9.94
C LEU A 159 -20.76 -26.73 10.72
N ARG A 160 -19.58 -26.61 11.33
CA ARG A 160 -19.14 -25.39 12.02
C ARG A 160 -17.98 -24.74 11.27
N TYR A 161 -17.92 -23.41 11.33
CA TYR A 161 -16.83 -22.61 10.84
C TYR A 161 -15.99 -22.16 12.03
N GLU A 162 -14.78 -22.69 12.16
CA GLU A 162 -13.88 -22.33 13.26
C GLU A 162 -12.86 -21.32 12.83
N VAL A 163 -12.52 -20.40 13.76
CA VAL A 163 -11.48 -19.40 13.53
C VAL A 163 -10.09 -20.02 13.75
N HIS A 164 -9.27 -19.98 12.71
CA HIS A 164 -7.88 -20.41 12.80
C HIS A 164 -6.95 -19.19 12.83
N THR A 165 -6.13 -19.07 13.87
CA THR A 165 -5.11 -18.02 13.97
C THR A 165 -3.75 -18.56 13.51
N LYS A 166 -3.16 -17.90 12.49
CA LYS A 166 -1.83 -18.26 11.94
C LYS A 166 -0.66 -17.62 12.69
N ASN A 167 -0.87 -17.06 13.87
CA ASN A 167 0.15 -16.35 14.64
C ASN A 167 1.21 -17.31 15.18
N LYS A 168 2.32 -17.48 14.47
CA LYS A 168 3.48 -18.20 14.98
C LYS A 168 4.60 -17.21 15.32
N ILE A 169 4.78 -16.96 16.60
CA ILE A 169 5.97 -16.29 17.14
C ILE A 169 7.18 -17.19 16.83
N LYS A 170 8.21 -16.61 16.23
CA LYS A 170 9.47 -17.35 16.04
C LYS A 170 10.22 -17.40 17.35
N THR A 171 10.49 -18.60 17.86
CA THR A 171 11.33 -18.81 19.04
C THR A 171 12.63 -19.45 18.64
N GLU A 172 13.72 -19.06 19.28
CA GLU A 172 15.03 -19.74 19.20
C GLU A 172 15.31 -20.38 20.55
N ARG A 173 15.85 -21.60 20.53
CA ARG A 173 16.20 -22.31 21.76
C ARG A 173 17.51 -21.77 22.32
N TYR A 174 17.45 -21.35 23.57
CA TYR A 174 18.59 -21.00 24.42
C TYR A 174 18.75 -22.01 25.52
N ILE A 175 19.93 -22.07 26.11
CA ILE A 175 20.21 -22.83 27.31
C ILE A 175 20.46 -21.88 28.47
N LYS A 176 19.98 -22.24 29.65
CA LYS A 176 20.25 -21.59 30.91
C LYS A 176 20.87 -22.63 31.86
N ARG A 177 21.93 -22.25 32.58
CA ARG A 177 22.49 -23.09 33.63
C ARG A 177 21.47 -23.29 34.75
N THR A 178 21.42 -24.51 35.34
CA THR A 178 20.46 -24.84 36.40
C THR A 178 21.13 -25.24 37.70
N PHE A 179 22.46 -25.26 37.76
CA PHE A 179 23.24 -25.57 38.97
C PHE A 179 24.05 -24.39 39.45
N GLU A 180 24.37 -24.35 40.77
CA GLU A 180 25.23 -23.34 41.35
C GLU A 180 26.70 -23.55 40.97
N GLN A 181 27.41 -22.47 40.66
CA GLN A 181 28.81 -22.55 40.23
C GLN A 181 29.72 -23.35 41.21
N ALA A 182 29.43 -23.22 42.52
CA ALA A 182 30.17 -23.97 43.55
C ALA A 182 30.04 -25.52 43.46
N SER A 183 28.95 -25.99 42.83
CA SER A 183 28.64 -27.44 42.73
C SER A 183 29.34 -28.13 41.53
N VAL A 184 30.08 -27.39 40.69
CA VAL A 184 30.68 -27.93 39.48
C VAL A 184 31.65 -29.07 39.74
N ASN A 185 32.48 -28.99 40.78
CA ASN A 185 33.46 -30.02 41.15
C ASN A 185 32.77 -31.32 41.61
N GLN A 186 31.65 -31.22 42.30
CA GLN A 186 30.86 -32.35 42.73
C GLN A 186 30.22 -33.05 41.51
N LEU A 187 29.63 -32.30 40.59
CA LEU A 187 29.06 -32.81 39.35
C LEU A 187 30.09 -33.49 38.44
N LYS A 188 31.31 -32.96 38.40
CA LYS A 188 32.42 -33.58 37.71
C LYS A 188 32.87 -34.90 38.35
N ALA A 189 32.88 -35.00 39.67
CA ALA A 189 33.24 -36.25 40.35
C ALA A 189 32.28 -37.41 40.06
N GLU A 190 31.04 -37.13 39.68
CA GLU A 190 30.02 -38.08 39.31
C GLU A 190 30.17 -38.58 37.86
N LEU A 191 31.05 -38.01 37.04
CA LEU A 191 31.28 -38.38 35.64
C LEU A 191 32.04 -39.70 35.51
N ARG A 192 31.73 -40.46 34.49
CA ARG A 192 32.51 -41.66 34.11
C ARG A 192 33.89 -41.25 33.57
N LYS A 193 34.93 -42.07 33.81
CA LYS A 193 36.31 -41.78 33.43
C LYS A 193 36.63 -41.36 32.00
N ASN A 194 35.70 -41.52 31.06
CA ASN A 194 35.88 -41.15 29.67
C ASN A 194 34.89 -40.10 29.16
N SER A 195 34.30 -39.31 30.04
CA SER A 195 33.23 -38.30 29.68
C SER A 195 33.81 -36.94 29.39
N TYR A 196 34.91 -36.83 28.63
CA TYR A 196 35.64 -35.59 28.34
C TYR A 196 34.74 -34.42 27.84
N LYS A 197 33.83 -34.68 26.88
CA LYS A 197 32.90 -33.66 26.36
C LYS A 197 31.88 -33.17 27.41
N GLN A 198 31.49 -34.04 28.37
CA GLN A 198 30.60 -33.62 29.44
C GLN A 198 31.31 -32.75 30.48
N GLU A 199 32.58 -33.05 30.75
CA GLU A 199 33.44 -32.26 31.62
C GLU A 199 33.66 -30.88 31.03
N GLN A 200 34.01 -30.77 29.72
CA GLN A 200 34.14 -29.50 29.01
C GLN A 200 32.82 -28.69 29.04
N LEU A 201 31.68 -29.35 28.88
CA LEU A 201 30.38 -28.67 28.93
C LEU A 201 30.08 -28.11 30.34
N LEU A 202 30.40 -28.86 31.41
CA LEU A 202 30.25 -28.38 32.78
C LEU A 202 31.15 -27.17 33.06
N ASP A 203 32.42 -27.18 32.56
CA ASP A 203 33.31 -26.04 32.68
C ASP A 203 32.78 -24.82 31.96
N TYR A 204 32.30 -24.99 30.74
CA TYR A 204 31.71 -23.93 29.95
C TYR A 204 30.50 -23.33 30.68
N LEU A 205 29.56 -24.19 31.13
CA LEU A 205 28.37 -23.72 31.85
C LEU A 205 28.71 -23.04 33.19
N ALA A 206 29.74 -23.52 33.89
CA ALA A 206 30.18 -22.94 35.16
C ALA A 206 30.79 -21.52 35.00
N ALA A 207 31.41 -21.26 33.85
CA ALA A 207 31.95 -19.93 33.53
C ALA A 207 30.88 -18.90 33.20
N LEU A 208 29.62 -19.33 32.95
CA LEU A 208 28.50 -18.43 32.67
C LEU A 208 27.94 -17.80 33.95
N THR A 209 27.41 -16.58 33.86
CA THR A 209 26.60 -15.95 34.91
C THR A 209 25.26 -16.67 35.09
N ASP A 210 24.63 -16.58 36.25
CA ASP A 210 23.39 -17.32 36.57
C ASP A 210 22.21 -16.96 35.63
N GLU A 211 22.22 -15.76 35.06
CA GLU A 211 21.20 -15.25 34.17
C GLU A 211 21.55 -15.40 32.67
N ALA A 212 22.74 -15.89 32.36
CA ALA A 212 23.20 -15.99 30.98
C ALA A 212 22.35 -16.95 30.17
N LEU A 213 21.85 -16.46 29.04
CA LEU A 213 21.17 -17.25 28.02
C LEU A 213 22.06 -17.39 26.80
N ILE A 214 22.43 -18.62 26.43
CA ILE A 214 23.26 -18.90 25.26
C ILE A 214 22.45 -19.67 24.21
N SER A 215 22.48 -19.21 22.98
CA SER A 215 21.77 -19.89 21.92
C SER A 215 22.33 -21.28 21.62
N VAL A 216 21.46 -22.22 21.28
CA VAL A 216 21.89 -23.57 20.85
C VAL A 216 22.80 -23.48 19.61
N LYS A 217 22.69 -22.44 18.79
CA LYS A 217 23.56 -22.18 17.64
C LYS A 217 24.98 -21.82 18.08
N GLN A 218 25.15 -21.00 19.09
CA GLN A 218 26.47 -20.70 19.68
C GLN A 218 27.09 -21.93 20.32
N MET A 219 26.32 -22.74 21.05
CA MET A 219 26.81 -23.98 21.64
C MET A 219 27.32 -24.97 20.58
N LYS A 220 26.66 -25.01 19.40
CA LYS A 220 27.15 -25.81 18.27
C LYS A 220 28.45 -25.26 17.67
N ALA A 221 28.66 -23.97 17.66
CA ALA A 221 29.92 -23.34 17.22
C ALA A 221 31.06 -23.63 18.20
N GLU A 222 30.75 -23.82 19.49
CA GLU A 222 31.69 -24.25 20.54
C GLU A 222 31.83 -25.80 20.60
N ASP A 223 31.47 -26.52 19.53
CA ASP A 223 31.59 -27.98 19.38
C ASP A 223 30.75 -28.81 20.35
N PHE A 224 29.64 -28.29 20.86
CA PHE A 224 28.65 -29.02 21.63
C PHE A 224 27.45 -29.43 20.77
N SER A 225 27.31 -30.73 20.53
CA SER A 225 26.19 -31.24 19.75
C SER A 225 24.86 -31.13 20.51
N LEU A 226 23.72 -31.13 19.76
CA LEU A 226 22.38 -31.16 20.37
C LEU A 226 22.18 -32.36 21.28
N ALA A 227 22.83 -33.52 20.96
CA ALA A 227 22.79 -34.73 21.78
C ALA A 227 23.48 -34.50 23.14
N ASN A 228 24.62 -33.77 23.17
CA ASN A 228 25.30 -33.41 24.41
C ASN A 228 24.41 -32.53 25.28
N LEU A 229 23.75 -31.52 24.68
CA LEU A 229 22.84 -30.57 25.37
C LEU A 229 21.60 -31.28 25.93
N ASN A 230 20.95 -32.15 25.13
CA ASN A 230 19.80 -32.94 25.60
C ASN A 230 20.18 -33.89 26.75
N GLN A 231 21.40 -34.42 26.72
CA GLN A 231 21.89 -35.28 27.81
C GLN A 231 22.18 -34.45 29.07
N ALA A 232 22.69 -33.26 28.93
CA ALA A 232 22.92 -32.30 30.03
C ALA A 232 21.60 -31.84 30.66
N GLU A 233 20.57 -31.57 29.86
CA GLU A 233 19.21 -31.28 30.35
C GLU A 233 18.64 -32.42 31.19
N LYS A 234 18.74 -33.68 30.70
CA LYS A 234 18.29 -34.86 31.46
C LYS A 234 19.03 -35.05 32.78
N LYS A 235 20.27 -34.58 32.89
CA LYS A 235 21.07 -34.60 34.12
C LYS A 235 20.79 -33.37 35.00
N GLY A 236 19.95 -32.44 34.60
CA GLY A 236 19.63 -31.22 35.34
C GLY A 236 20.75 -30.17 35.35
N TRP A 237 21.66 -30.17 34.38
CA TRP A 237 22.77 -29.21 34.32
C TRP A 237 22.39 -27.91 33.58
N LEU A 238 21.43 -28.00 32.68
CA LEU A 238 20.88 -26.88 31.94
C LEU A 238 19.38 -27.09 31.70
N ALA A 239 18.70 -26.02 31.41
CA ALA A 239 17.33 -26.02 30.89
C ALA A 239 17.27 -25.34 29.53
N PHE A 240 16.49 -25.87 28.61
CA PHE A 240 16.18 -25.17 27.36
C PHE A 240 15.11 -24.10 27.63
N VAL A 241 15.41 -22.87 27.22
CA VAL A 241 14.49 -21.76 27.27
C VAL A 241 14.17 -21.34 25.85
N ALA A 242 12.89 -21.25 25.52
CA ALA A 242 12.46 -20.70 24.23
C ALA A 242 12.42 -19.18 24.35
N VAL A 243 13.35 -18.52 23.68
CA VAL A 243 13.40 -17.06 23.63
C VAL A 243 12.81 -16.60 22.32
N GLU A 244 11.94 -15.61 22.37
CA GLU A 244 11.36 -15.00 21.21
C GLU A 244 12.42 -14.27 20.40
N LYS A 245 12.39 -14.45 19.06
CA LYS A 245 13.30 -13.77 18.15
C LYS A 245 12.54 -13.14 17.01
N TYR A 246 12.68 -11.83 16.88
CA TYR A 246 12.14 -11.11 15.73
C TYR A 246 12.86 -11.47 14.44
N ARG A 247 12.09 -11.58 13.36
CA ARG A 247 12.61 -11.68 11.99
C ARG A 247 12.97 -10.29 11.52
N ASP A 248 14.22 -9.88 11.67
CA ASP A 248 14.68 -8.58 11.14
C ASP A 248 15.25 -8.81 9.72
N PRO A 249 14.57 -8.28 8.67
CA PRO A 249 15.04 -8.39 7.29
C PRO A 249 16.32 -7.60 7.01
N TYR A 250 16.76 -6.78 7.97
CA TYR A 250 17.95 -5.91 7.85
C TYR A 250 19.10 -6.34 8.78
N ALA A 251 18.95 -7.43 9.54
CA ALA A 251 19.92 -7.88 10.55
C ALA A 251 21.33 -8.21 10.00
N GLU A 252 21.42 -8.58 8.70
CA GLU A 252 22.70 -8.93 8.07
C GLU A 252 23.43 -7.72 7.48
N ARG A 253 22.85 -6.51 7.58
CA ARG A 253 23.44 -5.29 7.02
C ARG A 253 24.23 -4.55 8.08
N GLU A 254 25.47 -4.26 7.79
CA GLU A 254 26.29 -3.37 8.61
C GLU A 254 25.82 -1.92 8.40
N ILE A 255 25.06 -1.38 9.35
CA ILE A 255 24.50 -0.03 9.27
C ILE A 255 25.35 0.90 10.12
N LYS A 256 26.13 1.79 9.49
CA LYS A 256 26.89 2.83 10.18
C LYS A 256 25.92 3.92 10.65
N GLN A 257 26.07 4.33 11.89
CA GLN A 257 25.29 5.45 12.45
C GLN A 257 25.65 6.77 11.75
N THR A 258 24.64 7.61 11.56
CA THR A 258 24.78 8.93 10.96
C THR A 258 24.30 10.01 11.93
N SER A 259 24.90 11.20 11.84
CA SER A 259 24.50 12.39 12.59
C SER A 259 23.64 13.35 11.74
N ALA A 260 23.03 14.34 12.39
CA ALA A 260 22.29 15.40 11.72
C ALA A 260 23.20 16.23 10.81
N LEU A 261 22.70 16.53 9.61
CA LEU A 261 23.38 17.44 8.68
C LEU A 261 23.02 18.89 9.00
N GLU A 262 23.87 19.81 8.61
CA GLU A 262 23.60 21.25 8.74
C GLU A 262 22.49 21.66 7.75
N LEU A 263 21.44 22.32 8.28
CA LEU A 263 20.32 22.80 7.49
C LEU A 263 20.63 24.18 6.90
N ASN A 264 20.26 24.37 5.63
CA ASN A 264 20.24 25.71 5.02
C ASN A 264 19.07 26.54 5.62
N ASN A 265 18.99 27.84 5.23
CA ASN A 265 18.03 28.76 5.82
C ASN A 265 16.56 28.33 5.58
N GLU A 266 16.21 27.85 4.38
CA GLU A 266 14.85 27.39 4.05
C GLU A 266 14.50 26.11 4.80
N GLN A 267 15.43 25.16 4.86
CA GLN A 267 15.26 23.90 5.60
C GLN A 267 15.11 24.16 7.09
N ARG A 268 15.91 25.08 7.65
CA ARG A 268 15.84 25.48 9.06
C ARG A 268 14.52 26.13 9.40
N ALA A 269 14.05 27.06 8.56
CA ALA A 269 12.74 27.70 8.77
C ALA A 269 11.58 26.67 8.72
N ALA A 270 11.65 25.70 7.80
CA ALA A 270 10.67 24.62 7.71
C ALA A 270 10.72 23.69 8.94
N TYR A 271 11.93 23.30 9.36
CA TYR A 271 12.15 22.49 10.56
C TYR A 271 11.60 23.20 11.81
N GLU A 272 11.96 24.47 12.04
CA GLU A 272 11.52 25.24 13.21
C GLU A 272 9.99 25.38 13.25
N ALA A 273 9.35 25.67 12.10
CA ALA A 273 7.89 25.80 12.04
C ALA A 273 7.16 24.50 12.42
N ILE A 274 7.67 23.34 11.96
CA ILE A 274 7.09 22.04 12.26
C ILE A 274 7.38 21.63 13.71
N SER A 275 8.64 21.75 14.17
CA SER A 275 9.05 21.39 15.53
C SER A 275 8.35 22.24 16.59
N GLN A 276 8.10 23.51 16.33
CA GLN A 276 7.32 24.38 17.21
C GLN A 276 5.91 23.83 17.46
N LYS A 277 5.22 23.38 16.40
CA LYS A 277 3.87 22.79 16.53
C LYS A 277 3.88 21.44 17.22
N SER A 278 4.88 20.61 16.91
CA SER A 278 5.06 19.32 17.60
C SER A 278 5.27 19.51 19.10
N THR A 279 6.18 20.41 19.50
CA THR A 279 6.45 20.70 20.91
C THR A 279 5.25 21.31 21.64
N ALA A 280 4.48 22.15 20.96
CA ALA A 280 3.27 22.76 21.49
C ALA A 280 2.09 21.79 21.57
N GLN A 281 2.21 20.59 20.99
CA GLN A 281 1.11 19.62 20.81
C GLN A 281 -0.10 20.24 20.10
N GLU A 282 0.16 21.00 19.04
CA GLU A 282 -0.86 21.68 18.26
C GLU A 282 -0.95 21.07 16.85
N HIS A 283 -2.15 20.66 16.48
CA HIS A 283 -2.39 20.14 15.13
C HIS A 283 -2.27 21.26 14.08
N GLN A 284 -1.43 21.03 13.09
CA GLN A 284 -1.29 21.84 11.88
C GLN A 284 -0.92 20.95 10.70
N VAL A 285 -1.54 21.16 9.55
CA VAL A 285 -1.12 20.53 8.31
C VAL A 285 -0.14 21.44 7.59
N PHE A 286 1.06 20.92 7.34
CA PHE A 286 2.10 21.57 6.55
C PHE A 286 2.19 20.94 5.17
N LEU A 287 2.26 21.78 4.13
CA LEU A 287 2.63 21.35 2.79
C LEU A 287 4.08 21.78 2.54
N LEU A 288 5.01 20.84 2.55
CA LEU A 288 6.41 21.07 2.28
C LEU A 288 6.69 20.85 0.78
N GLU A 289 6.55 21.94 0.00
CA GLU A 289 6.88 21.99 -1.42
C GLU A 289 8.38 22.24 -1.58
N GLY A 290 9.12 21.24 -2.07
CA GLY A 290 10.56 21.36 -2.21
C GLY A 290 11.07 20.72 -3.46
N VAL A 291 11.89 21.40 -4.23
CA VAL A 291 12.49 20.86 -5.46
C VAL A 291 13.20 19.54 -5.23
N THR A 292 13.37 18.75 -6.28
CA THR A 292 14.11 17.47 -6.17
C THR A 292 15.54 17.73 -5.70
N GLY A 293 15.94 17.05 -4.61
CA GLY A 293 17.25 17.26 -3.99
C GLY A 293 17.32 18.46 -3.04
N SER A 294 16.21 19.09 -2.66
CA SER A 294 16.17 20.17 -1.66
C SER A 294 16.45 19.72 -0.22
N GLY A 295 16.61 18.43 0.02
CA GLY A 295 16.91 17.91 1.36
C GLY A 295 15.70 17.74 2.28
N LYS A 296 14.47 17.66 1.75
CA LYS A 296 13.24 17.37 2.54
C LYS A 296 13.43 16.27 3.57
N THR A 297 14.09 15.17 3.16
CA THR A 297 14.33 14.02 4.04
C THR A 297 15.15 14.38 5.28
N GLU A 298 16.12 15.29 5.18
CA GLU A 298 16.90 15.73 6.35
C GLU A 298 16.03 16.54 7.33
N VAL A 299 15.13 17.38 6.79
CA VAL A 299 14.14 18.09 7.63
C VAL A 299 13.27 17.08 8.39
N TYR A 300 12.78 16.04 7.70
CA TYR A 300 12.01 14.97 8.35
C TYR A 300 12.79 14.27 9.47
N LEU A 301 14.04 13.88 9.20
CA LEU A 301 14.89 13.19 10.17
C LEU A 301 15.15 14.03 11.42
N GLN A 302 15.36 15.34 11.28
CA GLN A 302 15.59 16.21 12.42
C GLN A 302 14.32 16.47 13.23
N VAL A 303 13.16 16.65 12.57
CA VAL A 303 11.86 16.73 13.26
C VAL A 303 11.56 15.44 14.03
N ILE A 304 11.79 14.27 13.44
CA ILE A 304 11.61 12.98 14.12
C ILE A 304 12.56 12.87 15.33
N GLN A 305 13.79 13.34 15.21
CA GLN A 305 14.77 13.33 16.29
C GLN A 305 14.28 14.13 17.51
N ASP A 306 13.70 15.32 17.28
CA ASP A 306 13.11 16.13 18.34
C ASP A 306 11.91 15.45 19.00
N VAL A 307 11.04 14.86 18.18
CA VAL A 307 9.87 14.11 18.64
C VAL A 307 10.29 12.98 19.60
N LEU A 308 11.30 12.20 19.21
CA LEU A 308 11.84 11.13 20.06
C LEU A 308 12.49 11.68 21.34
N ALA A 309 13.22 12.78 21.25
CA ALA A 309 13.83 13.42 22.42
C ALA A 309 12.77 13.91 23.43
N ASN A 310 11.57 14.24 22.98
CA ASN A 310 10.42 14.60 23.80
C ASN A 310 9.61 13.38 24.30
N GLY A 311 10.07 12.15 24.07
CA GLY A 311 9.38 10.92 24.49
C GLY A 311 8.10 10.66 23.70
N GLN A 312 7.98 11.20 22.49
CA GLN A 312 6.85 10.99 21.59
C GLN A 312 7.23 10.02 20.47
N THR A 313 6.24 9.57 19.70
CA THR A 313 6.42 8.67 18.57
C THR A 313 6.25 9.38 17.24
N ALA A 314 6.82 8.82 16.17
CA ALA A 314 6.76 9.41 14.85
C ALA A 314 6.31 8.39 13.78
N MET A 315 5.55 8.89 12.81
CA MET A 315 5.09 8.10 11.68
C MET A 315 5.54 8.75 10.37
N MET A 316 6.15 7.94 9.49
CA MET A 316 6.48 8.37 8.13
C MET A 316 5.92 7.40 7.11
N LEU A 317 5.09 7.92 6.23
CA LEU A 317 4.58 7.20 5.07
C LEU A 317 5.38 7.57 3.83
N VAL A 318 5.76 6.55 3.07
CA VAL A 318 6.44 6.68 1.78
C VAL A 318 5.74 5.82 0.73
N PRO A 319 5.75 6.19 -0.56
CA PRO A 319 5.20 5.33 -1.60
C PRO A 319 5.90 3.96 -1.60
N GLU A 320 5.14 2.89 -1.82
CA GLU A 320 5.65 1.52 -1.72
C GLU A 320 6.91 1.27 -2.58
N ILE A 321 6.91 1.83 -3.79
CA ILE A 321 8.04 1.75 -4.73
C ILE A 321 9.23 2.64 -4.33
N SER A 322 9.03 3.63 -3.45
CA SER A 322 10.08 4.49 -2.90
C SER A 322 10.65 3.94 -1.60
N LEU A 323 9.95 3.00 -0.95
CA LEU A 323 10.43 2.31 0.25
C LEU A 323 11.50 1.27 -0.13
N THR A 324 12.61 1.78 -0.62
CA THR A 324 13.77 0.97 -0.97
C THR A 324 14.53 0.53 0.29
N PRO A 325 15.32 -0.54 0.20
CA PRO A 325 16.25 -0.89 1.28
C PRO A 325 17.18 0.24 1.69
N GLN A 326 17.52 1.13 0.75
CA GLN A 326 18.35 2.33 1.02
C GLN A 326 17.64 3.32 1.94
N MET A 327 16.33 3.57 1.73
CA MET A 327 15.54 4.44 2.59
C MET A 327 15.42 3.85 4.01
N ALA A 328 15.08 2.58 4.14
CA ALA A 328 15.02 1.90 5.44
C ALA A 328 16.39 1.93 6.16
N THR A 329 17.48 1.68 5.43
CA THR A 329 18.85 1.78 5.98
C THR A 329 19.16 3.20 6.46
N ARG A 330 18.75 4.24 5.74
CA ARG A 330 18.98 5.64 6.14
C ARG A 330 18.29 5.98 7.47
N PHE A 331 17.06 5.52 7.68
CA PHE A 331 16.36 5.70 8.94
C PHE A 331 16.98 4.87 10.08
N LYS A 332 17.30 3.61 9.81
CA LYS A 332 17.99 2.77 10.80
C LYS A 332 19.40 3.29 11.14
N ALA A 333 20.09 3.94 10.20
CA ALA A 333 21.37 4.60 10.44
C ALA A 333 21.26 5.81 11.37
N ARG A 334 20.10 6.50 11.37
CA ARG A 334 19.87 7.65 12.27
C ARG A 334 19.31 7.23 13.63
N PHE A 335 18.37 6.28 13.67
CA PHE A 335 17.56 5.98 14.85
C PHE A 335 17.75 4.54 15.38
N GLY A 336 18.53 3.70 14.71
CA GLY A 336 18.85 2.34 15.19
C GLY A 336 17.64 1.42 15.33
N SER A 337 17.49 0.83 16.50
CA SER A 337 16.39 -0.11 16.87
C SER A 337 15.03 0.58 17.05
N GLU A 338 15.00 1.91 17.19
CA GLU A 338 13.79 2.71 17.36
C GLU A 338 12.87 2.66 16.12
N VAL A 339 13.36 2.13 14.98
CA VAL A 339 12.65 2.12 13.69
C VAL A 339 12.07 0.76 13.38
N ALA A 340 10.74 0.70 13.22
CA ALA A 340 10.04 -0.40 12.59
C ALA A 340 9.71 -0.06 11.12
N VAL A 341 9.86 -1.06 10.22
CA VAL A 341 9.63 -0.89 8.78
C VAL A 341 8.47 -1.75 8.33
N LEU A 342 7.43 -1.15 7.72
CA LEU A 342 6.21 -1.83 7.29
C LEU A 342 5.94 -1.64 5.79
N HIS A 343 6.11 -2.71 4.98
CA HIS A 343 5.80 -2.68 3.54
C HIS A 343 5.36 -4.06 3.00
N SER A 344 4.80 -4.09 1.79
CA SER A 344 4.26 -5.30 1.17
C SER A 344 5.32 -6.37 0.88
N GLY A 345 6.56 -5.97 0.61
CA GLY A 345 7.68 -6.88 0.34
C GLY A 345 8.13 -7.75 1.52
N LEU A 346 7.75 -7.39 2.75
CA LEU A 346 7.98 -8.23 3.93
C LEU A 346 7.10 -9.47 3.90
N SER A 347 7.63 -10.59 4.39
CA SER A 347 6.82 -11.78 4.67
C SER A 347 5.78 -11.48 5.76
N GLN A 348 4.75 -12.29 5.86
CA GLN A 348 3.70 -12.13 6.88
C GLN A 348 4.28 -12.16 8.30
N GLY A 349 5.27 -13.04 8.54
CA GLY A 349 5.94 -13.13 9.84
C GLY A 349 6.79 -11.90 10.16
N GLU A 350 7.53 -11.35 9.17
CA GLU A 350 8.30 -10.12 9.35
C GLU A 350 7.37 -8.91 9.64
N LYS A 351 6.24 -8.78 8.90
CA LYS A 351 5.24 -7.73 9.16
C LYS A 351 4.66 -7.81 10.57
N TYR A 352 4.38 -9.02 11.05
CA TYR A 352 3.86 -9.25 12.38
C TYR A 352 4.89 -8.92 13.46
N ASP A 353 6.16 -9.30 13.24
CA ASP A 353 7.23 -9.00 14.17
C ASP A 353 7.52 -7.49 14.26
N GLU A 354 7.54 -6.77 13.14
CA GLU A 354 7.69 -5.30 13.13
C GLU A 354 6.47 -4.59 13.76
N TRP A 355 5.25 -5.09 13.52
CA TRP A 355 4.05 -4.56 14.14
C TRP A 355 4.07 -4.72 15.67
N ARG A 356 4.53 -5.89 16.17
CA ARG A 356 4.64 -6.13 17.62
C ARG A 356 5.67 -5.25 18.31
N LYS A 357 6.77 -4.89 17.64
CA LYS A 357 7.73 -3.91 18.21
C LYS A 357 7.05 -2.57 18.49
N LEU A 358 6.16 -2.13 17.60
CA LEU A 358 5.39 -0.90 17.79
C LEU A 358 4.35 -1.04 18.90
N GLU A 359 3.60 -2.15 18.91
CA GLU A 359 2.58 -2.45 19.94
C GLU A 359 3.18 -2.50 21.35
N ARG A 360 4.39 -3.04 21.48
CA ARG A 360 5.09 -3.19 22.76
C ARG A 360 5.89 -1.95 23.18
N GLY A 361 5.92 -0.91 22.36
CA GLY A 361 6.73 0.28 22.60
C GLY A 361 8.25 0.01 22.53
N GLU A 362 8.68 -1.02 21.80
CA GLU A 362 10.08 -1.33 21.55
C GLU A 362 10.64 -0.54 20.35
N ALA A 363 9.77 -0.01 19.51
CA ALA A 363 10.09 0.92 18.44
C ALA A 363 9.13 2.12 18.49
N HIS A 364 9.68 3.31 18.31
CA HIS A 364 8.95 4.59 18.45
C HIS A 364 8.79 5.32 17.11
N VAL A 365 9.44 4.84 16.06
CA VAL A 365 9.31 5.36 14.69
C VAL A 365 8.81 4.26 13.76
N VAL A 366 7.74 4.53 13.03
CA VAL A 366 7.35 3.66 11.91
C VAL A 366 7.64 4.35 10.59
N ILE A 367 8.32 3.63 9.69
CA ILE A 367 8.41 3.99 8.27
C ILE A 367 7.71 2.91 7.44
N GLY A 368 6.83 3.32 6.55
CA GLY A 368 6.10 2.30 5.79
C GLY A 368 5.29 2.84 4.62
N ALA A 369 4.72 1.91 3.87
CA ALA A 369 3.78 2.21 2.81
C ALA A 369 2.41 2.63 3.39
N ARG A 370 1.44 2.89 2.53
CA ARG A 370 0.07 3.31 2.88
C ARG A 370 -0.51 2.63 4.13
N SER A 371 -0.34 1.32 4.28
CA SER A 371 -0.91 0.57 5.41
C SER A 371 -0.24 0.85 6.76
N ALA A 372 0.95 1.46 6.78
CA ALA A 372 1.60 1.85 8.02
C ALA A 372 0.84 2.96 8.77
N ILE A 373 -0.13 3.62 8.12
CA ILE A 373 -1.07 4.56 8.76
C ILE A 373 -1.84 3.92 9.91
N PHE A 374 -1.95 2.61 9.97
CA PHE A 374 -2.63 1.85 11.02
C PHE A 374 -1.69 1.33 12.12
N ALA A 375 -0.42 1.71 12.10
CA ALA A 375 0.51 1.33 13.15
C ALA A 375 -0.01 1.77 14.53
N PRO A 376 0.02 0.90 15.56
CA PRO A 376 -0.56 1.16 16.88
C PRO A 376 0.35 2.04 17.75
N LEU A 377 0.83 3.15 17.18
CA LEU A 377 1.63 4.13 17.88
C LEU A 377 0.75 4.99 18.77
N GLU A 378 1.16 5.14 20.01
CA GLU A 378 0.59 6.08 20.97
C GLU A 378 1.45 7.34 21.07
N ASN A 379 0.87 8.45 21.52
CA ASN A 379 1.55 9.73 21.72
C ASN A 379 2.32 10.23 20.48
N LEU A 380 1.65 10.23 19.32
CA LEU A 380 2.24 10.73 18.08
C LEU A 380 2.61 12.22 18.18
N GLY A 381 3.89 12.54 17.91
CA GLY A 381 4.42 13.91 17.85
C GLY A 381 4.49 14.47 16.44
N VAL A 382 4.53 13.61 15.42
CA VAL A 382 4.51 14.01 13.99
C VAL A 382 4.05 12.88 13.09
N ILE A 383 3.32 13.23 12.03
CA ILE A 383 3.00 12.32 10.92
C ILE A 383 3.52 12.95 9.63
N ILE A 384 4.34 12.22 8.89
CA ILE A 384 4.96 12.68 7.64
C ILE A 384 4.50 11.80 6.49
N ILE A 385 4.10 12.41 5.39
CA ILE A 385 3.77 11.73 4.13
C ILE A 385 4.68 12.30 3.05
N ASP A 386 5.64 11.51 2.61
CA ASP A 386 6.53 11.91 1.52
C ASP A 386 5.88 11.57 0.17
N GLU A 387 6.19 12.37 -0.87
CA GLU A 387 5.56 12.28 -2.19
C GLU A 387 4.03 12.22 -2.10
N GLU A 388 3.40 13.18 -1.39
CA GLU A 388 1.97 13.17 -1.02
C GLU A 388 1.02 13.07 -2.23
N HIS A 389 1.51 13.47 -3.42
CA HIS A 389 0.77 13.42 -4.68
C HIS A 389 0.57 12.00 -5.23
N GLU A 390 1.22 10.99 -4.61
CA GLU A 390 1.17 9.63 -5.12
C GLU A 390 -0.18 8.97 -4.96
N THR A 391 -0.70 8.45 -6.07
CA THR A 391 -2.01 7.80 -6.11
C THR A 391 -2.08 6.52 -5.27
N SER A 392 -0.93 5.90 -4.96
CA SER A 392 -0.84 4.69 -4.14
C SER A 392 -1.28 4.89 -2.68
N TYR A 393 -1.40 6.13 -2.22
CA TYR A 393 -1.96 6.43 -0.90
C TYR A 393 -3.48 6.28 -0.82
N LYS A 394 -4.19 6.21 -1.94
CA LYS A 394 -5.60 5.82 -2.01
C LYS A 394 -5.72 4.30 -2.15
N GLN A 395 -6.61 3.68 -1.36
CA GLN A 395 -6.96 2.27 -1.54
C GLN A 395 -8.09 2.12 -2.54
N GLU A 396 -7.91 1.26 -3.54
CA GLU A 396 -8.92 1.05 -4.59
C GLU A 396 -10.02 0.07 -4.16
N GLU A 397 -9.69 -0.85 -3.25
CA GLU A 397 -10.64 -1.81 -2.66
C GLU A 397 -11.22 -1.28 -1.35
N SER A 398 -12.38 -1.81 -0.95
CA SER A 398 -13.03 -1.44 0.31
C SER A 398 -12.17 -1.85 1.53
N PRO A 399 -12.05 -0.94 2.51
CA PRO A 399 -12.47 0.46 2.57
C PRO A 399 -11.57 1.34 1.67
N ARG A 400 -12.17 2.21 0.86
CA ARG A 400 -11.46 3.06 -0.12
C ARG A 400 -10.92 4.34 0.53
N TYR A 401 -10.13 4.19 1.59
CA TYR A 401 -9.53 5.32 2.30
C TYR A 401 -8.35 5.95 1.55
N HIS A 402 -8.08 7.20 1.84
CA HIS A 402 -6.84 7.88 1.46
C HIS A 402 -5.98 8.09 2.72
N ALA A 403 -4.72 7.62 2.68
CA ALA A 403 -3.84 7.70 3.87
C ALA A 403 -3.60 9.13 4.35
N ARG A 404 -3.59 10.14 3.44
CA ARG A 404 -3.49 11.56 3.79
C ARG A 404 -4.64 11.99 4.71
N ASP A 405 -5.86 11.60 4.40
CA ASP A 405 -7.04 12.03 5.17
C ASP A 405 -7.06 11.35 6.55
N LEU A 406 -6.63 10.08 6.61
CA LEU A 406 -6.44 9.38 7.89
C LEU A 406 -5.30 9.99 8.71
N ALA A 407 -4.20 10.41 8.07
CA ALA A 407 -3.09 11.09 8.75
C ALA A 407 -3.55 12.43 9.36
N ILE A 408 -4.35 13.21 8.62
CA ILE A 408 -4.91 14.47 9.13
C ILE A 408 -5.86 14.20 10.30
N TRP A 409 -6.68 13.16 10.23
CA TRP A 409 -7.56 12.75 11.33
C TRP A 409 -6.74 12.33 12.57
N ARG A 410 -5.71 11.47 12.39
CA ARG A 410 -4.82 11.05 13.47
C ARG A 410 -4.04 12.23 14.07
N GLY A 411 -3.55 13.13 13.21
CA GLY A 411 -2.89 14.36 13.66
C GLY A 411 -3.78 15.24 14.53
N LYS A 412 -5.07 15.35 14.20
CA LYS A 412 -6.07 16.03 15.05
C LYS A 412 -6.30 15.30 16.37
N TYR A 413 -6.38 13.98 16.32
CA TYR A 413 -6.59 13.15 17.53
C TYR A 413 -5.46 13.31 18.54
N HIS A 414 -4.20 13.30 18.06
CA HIS A 414 -3.01 13.43 18.92
C HIS A 414 -2.59 14.88 19.17
N GLY A 415 -3.20 15.86 18.52
CA GLY A 415 -2.76 17.26 18.58
C GLY A 415 -1.39 17.48 17.94
N CYS A 416 -0.99 16.74 16.90
CA CYS A 416 0.34 16.82 16.32
C CYS A 416 0.33 17.33 14.87
N PRO A 417 1.46 17.89 14.37
CA PRO A 417 1.58 18.30 12.99
C PRO A 417 1.58 17.14 12.02
N VAL A 418 0.98 17.40 10.83
CA VAL A 418 1.03 16.50 9.67
C VAL A 418 1.80 17.19 8.56
N VAL A 419 2.86 16.58 8.07
CA VAL A 419 3.72 17.12 7.02
C VAL A 419 3.49 16.35 5.73
N LEU A 420 3.02 17.07 4.70
CA LEU A 420 2.82 16.55 3.35
C LEU A 420 3.97 17.05 2.47
N GLY A 421 4.89 16.19 2.08
CA GLY A 421 6.06 16.55 1.30
C GLY A 421 5.95 16.17 -0.16
N SER A 422 6.32 17.07 -1.05
CA SER A 422 6.39 16.79 -2.49
C SER A 422 7.25 17.81 -3.22
N ALA A 423 7.85 17.42 -4.34
CA ALA A 423 8.43 18.35 -5.31
C ALA A 423 7.36 18.92 -6.26
N THR A 424 6.31 18.16 -6.48
CA THR A 424 5.18 18.47 -7.36
C THR A 424 3.88 18.11 -6.65
N PRO A 425 3.46 18.90 -5.65
CA PRO A 425 2.26 18.63 -4.86
C PRO A 425 1.02 18.35 -5.73
N SER A 426 0.07 17.59 -5.20
CA SER A 426 -1.24 17.48 -5.84
C SER A 426 -1.93 18.85 -5.89
N LEU A 427 -2.68 19.12 -6.96
CA LEU A 427 -3.37 20.40 -7.14
C LEU A 427 -4.32 20.70 -5.98
N GLU A 428 -4.95 19.66 -5.43
CA GLU A 428 -5.82 19.76 -4.28
C GLU A 428 -5.06 20.22 -3.01
N SER A 429 -3.89 19.62 -2.73
CA SER A 429 -3.05 20.01 -1.58
C SER A 429 -2.47 21.42 -1.78
N ARG A 430 -2.01 21.70 -2.98
CA ARG A 430 -1.44 23.04 -3.31
C ARG A 430 -2.46 24.16 -3.23
N ALA A 431 -3.69 23.88 -3.68
CA ALA A 431 -4.81 24.83 -3.56
C ALA A 431 -5.18 25.11 -2.08
N ARG A 432 -5.16 24.06 -1.24
CA ARG A 432 -5.35 24.20 0.22
C ARG A 432 -4.22 25.02 0.85
N GLY A 433 -2.97 24.81 0.41
CA GLY A 433 -1.82 25.61 0.81
C GLY A 433 -1.97 27.08 0.42
N GLN A 434 -2.40 27.37 -0.81
CA GLN A 434 -2.62 28.73 -1.28
C GLN A 434 -3.75 29.47 -0.54
N LYS A 435 -4.79 28.72 -0.11
CA LYS A 435 -5.90 29.25 0.69
C LYS A 435 -5.60 29.36 2.20
N GLY A 436 -4.41 28.95 2.64
CA GLY A 436 -4.02 28.97 4.05
C GLY A 436 -4.67 27.86 4.90
N VAL A 437 -5.36 26.89 4.27
CA VAL A 437 -5.89 25.70 4.98
C VAL A 437 -4.75 24.79 5.41
N TYR A 438 -3.74 24.63 4.55
CA TYR A 438 -2.44 24.04 4.88
C TYR A 438 -1.40 25.15 5.00
N HIS A 439 -0.45 25.01 5.92
CA HIS A 439 0.69 25.92 6.00
C HIS A 439 1.72 25.56 4.94
N LEU A 440 1.87 26.39 3.93
CA LEU A 440 2.78 26.17 2.81
C LEU A 440 4.21 26.56 3.21
N LEU A 441 5.13 25.59 3.14
CA LEU A 441 6.56 25.77 3.30
C LEU A 441 7.25 25.46 1.98
N LYS A 442 8.16 26.31 1.52
CA LYS A 442 8.87 26.16 0.25
C LYS A 442 10.36 25.93 0.48
N LEU A 443 10.93 24.95 -0.23
CA LEU A 443 12.36 24.71 -0.35
C LEU A 443 12.72 24.85 -1.83
N THR A 444 13.18 26.03 -2.21
CA THR A 444 13.45 26.41 -3.61
C THR A 444 14.86 26.06 -4.04
N GLU A 445 15.77 25.90 -3.07
CA GLU A 445 17.17 25.60 -3.31
C GLU A 445 17.48 24.10 -3.15
N ARG A 446 18.44 23.59 -3.93
CA ARG A 446 19.00 22.25 -3.71
C ARG A 446 19.92 22.23 -2.51
N ALA A 447 19.93 21.15 -1.74
CA ALA A 447 20.82 20.97 -0.59
C ALA A 447 22.30 21.00 -1.01
N ASN A 448 22.63 20.46 -2.19
CA ASN A 448 23.94 20.63 -2.82
C ASN A 448 23.87 21.78 -3.84
N SER A 449 24.41 22.92 -3.49
CA SER A 449 24.41 24.15 -4.31
C SER A 449 25.23 23.99 -5.61
N GLN A 450 26.13 23.01 -5.69
CA GLN A 450 26.91 22.74 -6.91
C GLN A 450 26.16 21.87 -7.93
N ALA A 451 25.12 21.15 -7.49
CA ALA A 451 24.32 20.28 -8.37
C ALA A 451 23.38 21.12 -9.24
N LYS A 452 23.63 21.18 -10.54
CA LYS A 452 22.76 21.86 -11.51
C LYS A 452 21.56 20.98 -11.87
N LEU A 453 20.44 21.61 -12.21
CA LEU A 453 19.33 20.92 -12.83
C LEU A 453 19.78 20.36 -14.18
N PRO A 454 19.33 19.16 -14.57
CA PRO A 454 19.64 18.60 -15.87
C PRO A 454 19.05 19.48 -17.00
N THR A 455 19.73 19.52 -18.11
CA THR A 455 19.18 20.14 -19.32
C THR A 455 18.14 19.20 -19.92
N VAL A 456 16.97 19.73 -20.25
CA VAL A 456 15.86 18.95 -20.83
C VAL A 456 15.68 19.36 -22.29
N GLU A 457 15.81 18.39 -23.17
CA GLU A 457 15.61 18.55 -24.61
C GLU A 457 14.32 17.84 -25.03
N ILE A 458 13.45 18.54 -25.75
CA ILE A 458 12.20 18.00 -26.30
C ILE A 458 12.44 17.65 -27.76
N ILE A 459 12.11 16.41 -28.14
CA ILE A 459 12.23 15.92 -29.51
C ILE A 459 10.85 15.73 -30.10
N ASP A 460 10.61 16.37 -31.25
CA ASP A 460 9.39 16.21 -32.03
C ASP A 460 9.41 14.91 -32.84
N MET A 461 8.69 13.90 -32.34
CA MET A 461 8.61 12.60 -33.01
C MET A 461 7.84 12.63 -34.34
N ARG A 462 7.13 13.70 -34.66
CA ARG A 462 6.47 13.85 -35.97
C ARG A 462 7.52 14.03 -37.06
N GLU A 463 8.57 14.81 -36.80
CA GLU A 463 9.70 15.01 -37.71
C GLU A 463 10.58 13.76 -37.80
N GLU A 464 10.89 13.14 -36.66
CA GLU A 464 11.68 11.92 -36.60
C GLU A 464 11.08 10.76 -37.38
N MET A 465 9.74 10.56 -37.31
CA MET A 465 9.05 9.53 -38.04
C MET A 465 8.98 9.75 -39.56
N GLN A 466 9.20 10.96 -40.03
CA GLN A 466 9.36 11.22 -41.47
C GLN A 466 10.73 10.79 -41.97
N ARG A 467 11.76 10.83 -41.12
CA ARG A 467 13.14 10.45 -41.43
C ARG A 467 13.42 8.96 -41.18
N ARG A 468 12.88 8.44 -40.07
CA ARG A 468 13.06 7.03 -39.63
C ARG A 468 11.72 6.34 -39.44
N LEU A 469 11.31 5.53 -40.40
CA LEU A 469 10.06 4.81 -40.34
C LEU A 469 10.08 3.78 -39.19
N ASN A 470 9.14 3.95 -38.25
CA ASN A 470 8.82 3.03 -37.15
C ASN A 470 9.87 2.85 -36.03
N SER A 471 10.84 3.74 -35.85
CA SER A 471 11.74 3.70 -34.68
C SER A 471 11.06 4.29 -33.43
N SER A 472 11.27 3.64 -32.26
CA SER A 472 10.91 4.16 -30.94
C SER A 472 11.96 5.15 -30.42
N PHE A 473 13.10 5.27 -31.09
CA PHE A 473 14.22 6.11 -30.69
C PHE A 473 14.49 7.21 -31.73
N SER A 474 14.59 8.45 -31.26
CA SER A 474 15.07 9.57 -32.08
C SER A 474 16.58 9.44 -32.31
N GLU A 475 17.07 10.08 -33.36
CA GLU A 475 18.50 10.16 -33.68
C GLU A 475 19.31 10.77 -32.53
N VAL A 476 18.81 11.85 -31.96
CA VAL A 476 19.43 12.53 -30.82
C VAL A 476 19.54 11.64 -29.59
N LEU A 477 18.49 10.86 -29.26
CA LEU A 477 18.54 9.95 -28.12
C LEU A 477 19.55 8.81 -28.37
N GLU A 478 19.57 8.25 -29.57
CA GLU A 478 20.53 7.19 -29.94
C GLU A 478 21.98 7.69 -29.82
N GLU A 479 22.28 8.87 -30.37
CA GLU A 479 23.60 9.46 -30.27
C GLU A 479 24.05 9.67 -28.82
N LYS A 480 23.14 10.21 -27.97
CA LYS A 480 23.43 10.42 -26.56
C LYS A 480 23.64 9.09 -25.81
N LEU A 481 22.86 8.04 -26.12
CA LEU A 481 23.06 6.72 -25.53
C LEU A 481 24.41 6.12 -25.86
N ARG A 482 24.87 6.23 -27.13
CA ARG A 482 26.19 5.79 -27.56
C ARG A 482 27.31 6.61 -26.91
N ASP A 483 27.14 7.92 -26.76
CA ASP A 483 28.10 8.79 -26.08
C ASP A 483 28.27 8.40 -24.60
N ARG A 484 27.15 8.12 -23.88
CA ARG A 484 27.20 7.67 -22.47
C ARG A 484 27.88 6.30 -22.34
N LEU A 485 27.58 5.38 -23.24
CA LEU A 485 28.20 4.06 -23.25
C LEU A 485 29.72 4.19 -23.46
N ALA A 486 30.16 5.03 -24.40
CA ALA A 486 31.56 5.28 -24.65
C ALA A 486 32.29 5.92 -23.45
N LYS A 487 31.62 6.73 -22.66
CA LYS A 487 32.10 7.35 -21.41
C LYS A 487 32.04 6.43 -20.19
N GLY A 488 31.48 5.24 -20.31
CA GLY A 488 31.21 4.33 -19.17
C GLY A 488 30.23 4.90 -18.17
N GLU A 489 29.28 5.74 -18.63
CA GLU A 489 28.20 6.34 -17.89
C GLU A 489 26.92 5.54 -18.11
N GLN A 490 25.96 5.68 -17.19
CA GLN A 490 24.73 4.93 -17.23
C GLN A 490 23.54 5.79 -17.70
N SER A 491 22.58 5.12 -18.33
CA SER A 491 21.35 5.77 -18.83
C SER A 491 20.10 5.10 -18.28
N VAL A 492 19.05 5.89 -18.12
CA VAL A 492 17.72 5.41 -17.70
C VAL A 492 16.71 5.74 -18.79
N LEU A 493 15.96 4.74 -19.25
CA LEU A 493 14.94 4.89 -20.29
C LEU A 493 13.56 4.61 -19.73
N LEU A 494 12.70 5.63 -19.70
CA LEU A 494 11.32 5.55 -19.29
C LEU A 494 10.40 5.28 -20.46
N LEU A 495 9.69 4.16 -20.42
CA LEU A 495 8.53 3.90 -21.25
C LEU A 495 7.27 3.97 -20.39
N ASN A 496 6.49 5.03 -20.51
CA ASN A 496 5.26 5.15 -19.75
C ASN A 496 4.16 4.27 -20.35
N ARG A 497 4.04 3.04 -19.82
CA ARG A 497 2.96 2.10 -20.16
C ARG A 497 2.13 1.78 -18.94
N ARG A 498 0.95 2.39 -18.80
CA ARG A 498 -0.10 1.92 -17.89
C ARG A 498 -1.41 1.77 -18.65
N GLY A 499 -2.02 0.58 -18.53
CA GLY A 499 -3.42 0.33 -18.87
C GLY A 499 -3.70 -0.09 -20.32
N TYR A 500 -4.85 -0.71 -20.47
CA TYR A 500 -5.46 -1.16 -21.71
C TYR A 500 -6.11 -0.01 -22.52
N SER A 501 -6.04 1.23 -22.10
CA SER A 501 -6.66 2.35 -22.82
C SER A 501 -5.87 2.66 -24.08
N SER A 502 -6.34 2.11 -25.19
CA SER A 502 -5.87 2.43 -26.52
C SER A 502 -6.55 3.73 -26.93
N PHE A 503 -5.78 4.75 -27.19
CA PHE A 503 -6.27 5.91 -27.90
C PHE A 503 -5.78 5.87 -29.34
N VAL A 504 -6.42 6.65 -30.16
CA VAL A 504 -6.06 6.81 -31.57
C VAL A 504 -5.40 8.17 -31.75
N MET A 505 -4.23 8.20 -32.36
CA MET A 505 -3.46 9.42 -32.58
C MET A 505 -3.07 9.56 -34.04
N CYS A 506 -3.13 10.77 -34.54
CA CYS A 506 -2.54 11.11 -35.84
C CYS A 506 -1.03 11.23 -35.70
N ARG A 507 -0.26 10.37 -36.39
CA ARG A 507 1.21 10.39 -36.36
C ARG A 507 1.84 11.59 -37.06
N ASP A 508 1.04 12.34 -37.81
CA ASP A 508 1.51 13.46 -38.61
C ASP A 508 1.38 14.79 -37.84
N CYS A 509 0.33 14.97 -37.02
CA CYS A 509 0.12 16.21 -36.30
C CYS A 509 -0.08 16.03 -34.77
N GLY A 510 0.02 14.81 -34.25
CA GLY A 510 -0.13 14.51 -32.83
C GLY A 510 -1.59 14.55 -32.30
N PHE A 511 -2.57 14.87 -33.16
CA PHE A 511 -3.96 15.02 -32.74
C PHE A 511 -4.53 13.71 -32.15
N VAL A 512 -5.12 13.81 -30.96
CA VAL A 512 -5.88 12.76 -30.30
C VAL A 512 -7.33 13.19 -30.19
N LEU A 513 -8.26 12.28 -30.45
CA LEU A 513 -9.70 12.56 -30.49
C LEU A 513 -10.25 12.88 -29.09
N PRO A 514 -10.67 14.13 -28.80
CA PRO A 514 -11.20 14.50 -27.49
C PRO A 514 -12.69 14.19 -27.39
N CYS A 515 -13.20 14.01 -26.17
CA CYS A 515 -14.62 13.98 -25.91
C CYS A 515 -15.20 15.41 -25.97
N PRO A 516 -16.27 15.66 -26.74
CA PRO A 516 -16.84 17.01 -26.82
C PRO A 516 -17.50 17.52 -25.53
N ASN A 517 -17.72 16.62 -24.54
CA ASN A 517 -18.46 16.94 -23.32
C ASN A 517 -17.61 16.92 -22.06
N CYS A 518 -16.42 16.29 -22.08
CA CYS A 518 -15.71 15.94 -20.85
C CYS A 518 -14.24 16.39 -20.79
N ASP A 519 -13.74 17.00 -21.85
CA ASP A 519 -12.35 17.46 -21.97
C ASP A 519 -11.30 16.38 -21.62
N ILE A 520 -11.57 15.16 -22.07
CA ILE A 520 -10.67 14.01 -21.97
C ILE A 520 -10.60 13.31 -23.31
N SER A 521 -9.55 12.53 -23.57
CA SER A 521 -9.44 11.71 -24.77
C SER A 521 -10.48 10.60 -24.82
N LEU A 522 -10.96 10.26 -26.01
CA LEU A 522 -11.80 9.09 -26.22
C LEU A 522 -10.97 7.81 -26.22
N THR A 523 -11.53 6.75 -25.66
CA THR A 523 -10.93 5.42 -25.62
C THR A 523 -11.42 4.57 -26.80
N LEU A 524 -10.49 3.87 -27.44
CA LEU A 524 -10.80 2.95 -28.53
C LEU A 524 -11.35 1.62 -28.01
N HIS A 525 -12.49 1.21 -28.52
CA HIS A 525 -13.08 -0.11 -28.32
C HIS A 525 -12.91 -0.96 -29.59
N MET A 526 -12.02 -1.97 -29.52
CA MET A 526 -11.70 -2.82 -30.67
C MET A 526 -12.88 -3.68 -31.12
N ASP A 527 -13.71 -4.13 -30.18
CA ASP A 527 -14.84 -5.02 -30.45
C ASP A 527 -15.92 -4.29 -31.28
N SER A 528 -16.24 -3.05 -30.91
CA SER A 528 -17.23 -2.21 -31.63
C SER A 528 -16.60 -1.36 -32.74
N LYS A 529 -15.27 -1.24 -32.79
CA LYS A 529 -14.52 -0.33 -33.68
C LYS A 529 -14.99 1.13 -33.53
N THR A 530 -15.25 1.53 -32.26
CA THR A 530 -15.72 2.88 -31.90
C THR A 530 -14.79 3.54 -30.90
N MET A 531 -14.88 4.87 -30.85
CA MET A 531 -14.23 5.71 -29.85
C MET A 531 -15.28 6.08 -28.80
N ARG A 532 -15.01 5.86 -27.49
CA ARG A 532 -15.99 6.08 -26.43
C ARG A 532 -15.41 6.87 -25.26
N CYS A 533 -16.23 7.75 -24.72
CA CYS A 533 -15.95 8.43 -23.45
C CYS A 533 -16.48 7.60 -22.27
N HIS A 534 -15.61 7.27 -21.31
CA HIS A 534 -16.01 6.53 -20.11
C HIS A 534 -16.61 7.41 -18.99
N TYR A 535 -16.66 8.71 -19.18
CA TYR A 535 -17.31 9.61 -18.23
C TYR A 535 -18.79 9.86 -18.57
N CYS A 536 -19.07 10.27 -19.80
CA CYS A 536 -20.43 10.61 -20.21
C CYS A 536 -21.09 9.60 -21.16
N GLY A 537 -20.35 8.63 -21.69
CA GLY A 537 -20.87 7.63 -22.64
C GLY A 537 -20.92 8.09 -24.08
N HIS A 538 -20.41 9.28 -24.42
CA HIS A 538 -20.32 9.73 -25.82
C HIS A 538 -19.55 8.72 -26.66
N GLU A 539 -20.11 8.36 -27.83
CA GLU A 539 -19.53 7.35 -28.71
C GLU A 539 -19.55 7.83 -30.16
N GLU A 540 -18.45 7.64 -30.87
CA GLU A 540 -18.33 7.97 -32.28
C GLU A 540 -17.47 6.96 -33.05
N ARG A 541 -17.52 6.98 -34.37
CA ARG A 541 -16.69 6.10 -35.19
C ARG A 541 -15.26 6.61 -35.27
N ILE A 542 -14.31 5.68 -35.47
CA ILE A 542 -12.92 6.05 -35.74
C ILE A 542 -12.88 6.83 -37.07
N PRO A 543 -12.36 8.08 -37.08
CA PRO A 543 -12.28 8.86 -38.31
C PRO A 543 -11.24 8.26 -39.26
N HIS A 544 -11.58 8.21 -40.56
CA HIS A 544 -10.65 7.74 -41.60
C HIS A 544 -9.55 8.75 -41.89
N HIS A 545 -9.87 10.03 -41.78
CA HIS A 545 -8.93 11.15 -41.91
C HIS A 545 -8.87 11.94 -40.63
N CYS A 546 -7.70 12.48 -40.32
CA CYS A 546 -7.51 13.27 -39.12
C CYS A 546 -8.37 14.53 -39.17
N PRO A 547 -9.25 14.79 -38.17
CA PRO A 547 -10.07 16.00 -38.15
C PRO A 547 -9.26 17.30 -38.12
N ASN A 548 -8.01 17.25 -37.60
CA ASN A 548 -7.15 18.42 -37.48
C ASN A 548 -6.35 18.71 -38.78
N CYS A 549 -5.68 17.72 -39.37
CA CYS A 549 -4.78 17.95 -40.52
C CYS A 549 -5.25 17.31 -41.83
N GLY A 550 -6.38 16.59 -41.87
CA GLY A 550 -6.96 15.99 -43.04
C GLY A 550 -6.24 14.71 -43.58
N LYS A 551 -5.08 14.32 -43.01
CA LYS A 551 -4.30 13.20 -43.48
C LYS A 551 -4.80 11.85 -42.93
N ASP A 552 -4.44 10.76 -43.60
CA ASP A 552 -4.85 9.38 -43.28
C ASP A 552 -3.88 8.66 -42.30
N LYS A 553 -3.17 9.40 -41.47
CA LYS A 553 -2.12 8.88 -40.55
C LYS A 553 -2.61 8.56 -39.14
N ILE A 554 -3.91 8.38 -39.00
CA ILE A 554 -4.49 7.94 -37.70
C ILE A 554 -4.12 6.47 -37.44
N ARG A 555 -3.51 6.17 -36.32
CA ARG A 555 -3.05 4.84 -35.94
C ARG A 555 -3.25 4.60 -34.45
N TYR A 556 -3.35 3.32 -34.09
CA TYR A 556 -3.30 2.86 -32.71
C TYR A 556 -1.95 3.20 -32.08
N PHE A 557 -1.98 3.56 -30.82
CA PHE A 557 -0.80 3.90 -30.06
C PHE A 557 -0.55 2.90 -28.92
N GLY A 558 0.64 2.29 -28.88
CA GLY A 558 1.07 1.40 -27.79
C GLY A 558 2.23 0.48 -28.19
N THR A 559 3.37 0.62 -27.51
CA THR A 559 4.55 -0.26 -27.67
C THR A 559 4.90 -0.86 -26.31
N GLY A 560 5.23 -2.17 -26.25
CA GLY A 560 5.61 -2.85 -25.02
C GLY A 560 7.11 -2.68 -24.68
N THR A 561 7.46 -2.76 -23.40
CA THR A 561 8.87 -2.71 -22.91
C THR A 561 9.74 -3.79 -23.55
N GLU A 562 9.19 -4.96 -23.80
CA GLU A 562 9.88 -6.08 -24.45
C GLU A 562 10.30 -5.74 -25.88
N LYS A 563 9.35 -5.22 -26.68
CA LYS A 563 9.63 -4.80 -28.05
C LYS A 563 10.63 -3.64 -28.10
N VAL A 564 10.56 -2.71 -27.16
CA VAL A 564 11.53 -1.60 -27.05
C VAL A 564 12.91 -2.12 -26.66
N GLN A 565 13.00 -3.12 -25.78
CA GLN A 565 14.26 -3.77 -25.43
C GLN A 565 14.88 -4.45 -26.66
N GLU A 566 14.10 -5.23 -27.41
CA GLU A 566 14.57 -5.89 -28.64
C GLU A 566 15.09 -4.87 -29.67
N GLU A 567 14.37 -3.76 -29.86
CA GLU A 567 14.79 -2.67 -30.74
C GLU A 567 16.10 -2.02 -30.26
N LEU A 568 16.23 -1.77 -28.97
CA LEU A 568 17.43 -1.19 -28.36
C LEU A 568 18.64 -2.10 -28.50
N GLU A 569 18.50 -3.40 -28.28
CA GLU A 569 19.57 -4.40 -28.44
C GLU A 569 20.02 -4.54 -29.91
N GLN A 570 19.12 -4.32 -30.88
CA GLN A 570 19.49 -4.23 -32.29
C GLN A 570 20.20 -2.92 -32.62
N LEU A 571 19.76 -1.81 -32.01
CA LEU A 571 20.28 -0.47 -32.26
C LEU A 571 21.68 -0.28 -31.66
N ILE A 572 21.90 -0.78 -30.42
CA ILE A 572 23.15 -0.66 -29.68
C ILE A 572 23.52 -2.05 -29.12
N PRO A 573 24.04 -3.00 -29.96
CA PRO A 573 24.28 -4.37 -29.51
C PRO A 573 25.34 -4.51 -28.42
N GLU A 574 26.20 -3.52 -28.24
CA GLU A 574 27.24 -3.48 -27.23
C GLU A 574 26.75 -3.08 -25.84
N ALA A 575 25.51 -2.53 -25.71
CA ALA A 575 24.96 -2.07 -24.45
C ALA A 575 24.34 -3.22 -23.64
N ARG A 576 24.67 -3.29 -22.37
CA ARG A 576 24.03 -4.21 -21.42
C ARG A 576 22.73 -3.57 -20.88
N VAL A 577 21.59 -4.13 -21.25
CA VAL A 577 20.28 -3.59 -20.91
C VAL A 577 19.63 -4.41 -19.80
N LEU A 578 19.18 -3.75 -18.73
CA LEU A 578 18.30 -4.32 -17.71
C LEU A 578 16.89 -3.78 -17.87
N ARG A 579 15.91 -4.68 -17.83
CA ARG A 579 14.49 -4.31 -17.88
C ARG A 579 13.86 -4.40 -16.49
N MET A 580 13.13 -3.34 -16.11
CA MET A 580 12.42 -3.22 -14.85
C MET A 580 10.95 -2.84 -15.06
N ASP A 581 10.08 -3.81 -15.06
CA ASP A 581 8.63 -3.67 -15.18
C ASP A 581 7.90 -4.62 -14.22
N VAL A 582 6.56 -4.61 -14.24
CA VAL A 582 5.73 -5.47 -13.38
C VAL A 582 6.05 -6.95 -13.59
N ASP A 583 6.36 -7.38 -14.83
CA ASP A 583 6.59 -8.79 -15.14
C ASP A 583 7.94 -9.27 -14.60
N THR A 584 8.98 -8.44 -14.71
CA THR A 584 10.33 -8.74 -14.21
C THR A 584 10.46 -8.66 -12.69
N THR A 585 9.56 -7.90 -12.04
CA THR A 585 9.63 -7.63 -10.58
C THR A 585 8.62 -8.44 -9.73
N ARG A 586 7.86 -9.36 -10.31
CA ARG A 586 6.84 -10.17 -9.58
C ARG A 586 7.41 -11.03 -8.45
N ARG A 587 8.64 -11.51 -8.56
CA ARG A 587 9.27 -12.38 -7.55
C ARG A 587 9.82 -11.54 -6.40
N LYS A 588 9.66 -12.03 -5.16
CA LYS A 588 10.24 -11.39 -3.97
C LYS A 588 11.75 -11.17 -4.17
N GLY A 589 12.22 -9.94 -3.94
CA GLY A 589 13.64 -9.56 -4.09
C GLY A 589 14.11 -9.29 -5.52
N ALA A 590 13.30 -9.54 -6.57
CA ALA A 590 13.69 -9.28 -7.95
C ALA A 590 13.95 -7.79 -8.22
N HIS A 591 13.11 -6.93 -7.67
CA HIS A 591 13.28 -5.47 -7.74
C HIS A 591 14.63 -5.03 -7.17
N GLU A 592 14.96 -5.48 -5.95
CA GLU A 592 16.22 -5.16 -5.28
C GLU A 592 17.44 -5.71 -6.06
N LYS A 593 17.32 -6.93 -6.59
CA LYS A 593 18.38 -7.54 -7.39
C LYS A 593 18.71 -6.74 -8.65
N ILE A 594 17.68 -6.26 -9.38
CA ILE A 594 17.84 -5.43 -10.57
C ILE A 594 18.53 -4.10 -10.20
N LEU A 595 18.09 -3.45 -9.12
CA LEU A 595 18.67 -2.18 -8.67
C LEU A 595 20.13 -2.33 -8.21
N ASN A 596 20.46 -3.40 -7.49
CA ASN A 596 21.82 -3.68 -7.06
C ASN A 596 22.74 -3.96 -8.25
N ALA A 597 22.29 -4.77 -9.22
CA ALA A 597 23.04 -5.05 -10.43
C ALA A 597 23.30 -3.75 -11.23
N PHE A 598 22.31 -2.89 -11.38
CA PHE A 598 22.49 -1.60 -12.03
C PHE A 598 23.42 -0.67 -11.24
N GLY A 599 23.25 -0.58 -9.92
CA GLY A 599 24.12 0.21 -9.03
C GLY A 599 25.58 -0.25 -9.04
N ASN A 600 25.83 -1.56 -9.18
CA ASN A 600 27.14 -2.16 -9.31
C ASN A 600 27.76 -2.03 -10.72
N LYS A 601 27.09 -1.32 -11.65
CA LYS A 601 27.51 -1.15 -13.06
C LYS A 601 27.56 -2.47 -13.85
N GLU A 602 26.73 -3.44 -13.50
CA GLU A 602 26.59 -4.67 -14.27
C GLU A 602 25.78 -4.45 -15.56
N ALA A 603 25.10 -3.30 -15.68
CA ALA A 603 24.41 -2.86 -16.88
C ALA A 603 24.61 -1.36 -17.13
N ASP A 604 24.45 -0.98 -18.39
CA ASP A 604 24.69 0.37 -18.91
C ASP A 604 23.37 1.13 -19.05
N ILE A 605 22.29 0.42 -19.37
CA ILE A 605 20.96 1.00 -19.59
C ILE A 605 19.93 0.29 -18.71
N LEU A 606 19.16 1.07 -17.97
CA LEU A 606 17.97 0.59 -17.24
C LEU A 606 16.71 1.05 -17.98
N LEU A 607 16.04 0.11 -18.65
CA LEU A 607 14.76 0.33 -19.32
C LEU A 607 13.60 -0.07 -18.42
N GLY A 608 12.62 0.80 -18.23
CA GLY A 608 11.48 0.40 -17.44
C GLY A 608 10.29 1.36 -17.51
N THR A 609 9.30 1.07 -16.66
CA THR A 609 8.08 1.87 -16.53
C THR A 609 8.20 2.87 -15.37
N GLN A 610 7.10 3.39 -14.85
CA GLN A 610 7.11 4.37 -13.74
C GLN A 610 7.92 3.94 -12.49
N MET A 611 8.24 2.65 -12.36
CA MET A 611 9.06 2.14 -11.25
C MET A 611 10.47 2.73 -11.26
N ILE A 612 11.04 3.04 -12.43
CA ILE A 612 12.38 3.64 -12.54
C ILE A 612 12.40 5.14 -12.26
N ALA A 613 11.25 5.81 -12.28
CA ALA A 613 11.16 7.24 -11.97
C ALA A 613 11.32 7.54 -10.48
N LYS A 614 11.25 6.51 -9.59
CA LYS A 614 11.09 6.70 -8.16
C LYS A 614 12.16 5.98 -7.35
N GLY A 615 12.60 6.60 -6.24
CA GLY A 615 13.46 5.96 -5.23
C GLY A 615 14.87 5.61 -5.66
N LEU A 616 15.29 5.92 -6.90
CA LEU A 616 16.61 5.58 -7.44
C LEU A 616 17.58 6.73 -7.21
N ASP A 617 18.74 6.39 -6.67
CA ASP A 617 19.85 7.32 -6.49
C ASP A 617 21.13 6.68 -7.02
N PHE A 618 21.40 6.90 -8.31
CA PHE A 618 22.56 6.38 -8.99
C PHE A 618 23.45 7.54 -9.49
N PRO A 619 24.60 7.78 -8.86
CA PRO A 619 25.48 8.91 -9.21
C PRO A 619 26.02 8.87 -10.64
N ASN A 620 26.08 7.67 -11.24
CA ASN A 620 26.61 7.47 -12.59
C ASN A 620 25.56 7.63 -13.71
N VAL A 621 24.29 7.89 -13.35
CA VAL A 621 23.23 8.17 -14.32
C VAL A 621 23.32 9.62 -14.77
N THR A 622 23.74 9.84 -16.01
CA THR A 622 23.91 11.16 -16.63
C THR A 622 22.91 11.43 -17.75
N LEU A 623 22.25 10.39 -18.27
CA LEU A 623 21.21 10.52 -19.30
C LEU A 623 19.91 9.86 -18.85
N VAL A 624 18.81 10.58 -19.05
CA VAL A 624 17.45 10.05 -18.91
C VAL A 624 16.71 10.26 -20.23
N GLY A 625 16.17 9.18 -20.80
CA GLY A 625 15.32 9.22 -21.98
C GLY A 625 13.87 8.88 -21.66
N VAL A 626 12.96 9.77 -21.97
CA VAL A 626 11.50 9.50 -21.96
C VAL A 626 11.08 9.13 -23.37
N LEU A 627 10.83 7.84 -23.60
CA LEU A 627 10.58 7.31 -24.94
C LEU A 627 9.25 7.78 -25.52
N ASN A 628 8.28 8.09 -24.65
CA ASN A 628 6.98 8.56 -25.06
C ASN A 628 6.27 9.29 -23.92
N ALA A 629 6.13 10.60 -24.04
CA ALA A 629 5.38 11.40 -23.07
C ALA A 629 3.85 11.39 -23.34
N ASP A 630 3.43 11.15 -24.59
CA ASP A 630 2.02 11.27 -25.02
C ASP A 630 1.14 10.17 -24.43
N THR A 631 1.68 9.00 -24.11
CA THR A 631 0.90 7.90 -23.52
C THR A 631 0.28 8.30 -22.18
N ALA A 632 1.00 9.02 -21.33
CA ALA A 632 0.47 9.51 -20.07
C ALA A 632 -0.46 10.70 -20.26
N LEU A 633 -0.07 11.60 -21.15
CA LEU A 633 -0.77 12.85 -21.43
C LEU A 633 -2.17 12.61 -21.98
N ASN A 634 -2.33 11.58 -22.83
CA ASN A 634 -3.58 11.27 -23.50
C ASN A 634 -4.40 10.15 -22.82
N LEU A 635 -4.07 9.81 -21.56
CA LEU A 635 -4.97 8.95 -20.78
C LEU A 635 -6.34 9.63 -20.63
N PRO A 636 -7.45 8.88 -20.77
CA PRO A 636 -8.79 9.46 -20.67
C PRO A 636 -9.18 9.73 -19.21
N ASP A 637 -8.38 10.55 -18.53
CA ASP A 637 -8.57 10.98 -17.14
C ASP A 637 -8.20 12.47 -17.04
N PHE A 638 -9.02 13.26 -16.35
CA PHE A 638 -8.81 14.71 -16.21
C PHE A 638 -7.50 15.05 -15.46
N ARG A 639 -6.89 14.09 -14.74
CA ARG A 639 -5.59 14.23 -14.08
C ARG A 639 -4.40 13.86 -14.99
N SER A 640 -4.62 13.54 -16.27
CA SER A 640 -3.55 13.08 -17.15
C SER A 640 -2.41 14.09 -17.31
N SER A 641 -2.72 15.38 -17.46
CA SER A 641 -1.73 16.47 -17.52
C SER A 641 -0.94 16.58 -16.21
N GLU A 642 -1.61 16.58 -15.07
CA GLU A 642 -0.98 16.65 -13.75
C GLU A 642 -0.02 15.46 -13.52
N ARG A 643 -0.47 14.25 -13.79
CA ARG A 643 0.35 13.03 -13.64
C ARG A 643 1.54 13.01 -14.61
N THR A 644 1.34 13.53 -15.81
CA THR A 644 2.42 13.63 -16.80
C THR A 644 3.47 14.64 -16.34
N PHE A 645 3.07 15.81 -15.87
CA PHE A 645 3.97 16.81 -15.33
C PHE A 645 4.79 16.24 -14.16
N GLN A 646 4.11 15.62 -13.19
CA GLN A 646 4.74 14.99 -12.02
C GLN A 646 5.76 13.92 -12.44
N LEU A 647 5.39 13.04 -13.37
CA LEU A 647 6.27 11.98 -13.86
C LEU A 647 7.50 12.54 -14.58
N LEU A 648 7.31 13.51 -15.48
CA LEU A 648 8.41 14.11 -16.24
C LEU A 648 9.38 14.85 -15.32
N THR A 649 8.87 15.62 -14.37
CA THR A 649 9.70 16.34 -13.39
C THR A 649 10.44 15.35 -12.47
N GLN A 650 9.80 14.30 -12.04
CA GLN A 650 10.37 13.28 -11.15
C GLN A 650 11.49 12.48 -11.82
N VAL A 651 11.28 12.06 -13.07
CA VAL A 651 12.28 11.30 -13.83
C VAL A 651 13.44 12.18 -14.28
N SER A 652 13.17 13.43 -14.64
CA SER A 652 14.21 14.41 -14.96
C SER A 652 15.16 14.65 -13.78
N GLY A 653 14.63 14.66 -12.56
CA GLY A 653 15.42 14.77 -11.34
C GLY A 653 16.34 13.56 -11.04
N ARG A 654 16.38 12.53 -11.90
CA ARG A 654 17.29 11.37 -11.74
C ARG A 654 18.63 11.57 -12.42
N ALA A 655 18.70 12.39 -13.47
CA ALA A 655 19.94 12.71 -14.16
C ALA A 655 20.80 13.71 -13.34
N GLY A 656 22.11 13.51 -13.30
CA GLY A 656 23.05 14.48 -12.74
C GLY A 656 22.94 14.67 -11.23
N ARG A 657 22.80 13.61 -10.45
CA ARG A 657 22.80 13.67 -8.97
C ARG A 657 24.18 13.69 -8.37
N GLY A 658 25.21 13.25 -9.11
CA GLY A 658 26.61 13.36 -8.72
C GLY A 658 27.23 14.68 -9.20
N ASP A 659 28.55 14.67 -9.36
CA ASP A 659 29.31 15.82 -9.82
C ASP A 659 29.23 16.05 -11.34
N LYS A 660 28.56 15.13 -12.07
CA LYS A 660 28.44 15.18 -13.53
C LYS A 660 27.12 15.87 -13.92
N ALA A 661 27.18 16.65 -15.01
CA ALA A 661 25.99 17.26 -15.58
C ALA A 661 25.03 16.18 -16.13
N GLY A 662 23.74 16.34 -15.82
CA GLY A 662 22.70 15.44 -16.32
C GLY A 662 22.02 16.02 -17.57
N GLU A 663 21.58 15.12 -18.44
CA GLU A 663 20.76 15.44 -19.62
C GLU A 663 19.49 14.59 -19.64
N VAL A 664 18.40 15.20 -20.13
CA VAL A 664 17.10 14.54 -20.28
C VAL A 664 16.61 14.74 -21.70
N VAL A 665 16.18 13.66 -22.35
CA VAL A 665 15.55 13.72 -23.66
C VAL A 665 14.08 13.27 -23.51
N ILE A 666 13.16 14.13 -23.90
CA ILE A 666 11.72 13.84 -23.90
C ILE A 666 11.23 13.72 -25.32
N GLN A 667 10.86 12.53 -25.75
CA GLN A 667 10.26 12.27 -27.04
C GLN A 667 8.74 12.40 -26.97
N THR A 668 8.13 13.20 -27.86
CA THR A 668 6.71 13.46 -27.89
C THR A 668 6.19 13.83 -29.29
N PHE A 669 4.92 13.53 -29.55
CA PHE A 669 4.20 14.00 -30.74
C PHE A 669 3.48 15.34 -30.52
N ASN A 670 3.50 15.86 -29.30
CA ASN A 670 2.87 17.11 -28.89
C ASN A 670 3.85 18.03 -28.17
N PRO A 671 4.95 18.45 -28.82
CA PRO A 671 6.00 19.25 -28.17
C PRO A 671 5.49 20.61 -27.70
N GLU A 672 4.42 21.14 -28.30
CA GLU A 672 3.82 22.44 -27.95
C GLU A 672 2.87 22.36 -26.73
N HIS A 673 2.55 21.18 -26.25
CA HIS A 673 1.64 21.01 -25.11
C HIS A 673 2.21 21.65 -23.84
N TYR A 674 1.43 22.52 -23.18
CA TYR A 674 1.89 23.28 -22.01
C TYR A 674 2.51 22.42 -20.91
N THR A 675 1.97 21.23 -20.67
CA THR A 675 2.49 20.29 -19.66
C THR A 675 3.94 19.89 -19.96
N ILE A 676 4.28 19.65 -21.24
CA ILE A 676 5.62 19.24 -21.66
C ILE A 676 6.56 20.43 -21.62
N GLN A 677 6.14 21.59 -22.11
CA GLN A 677 6.91 22.83 -22.08
C GLN A 677 7.25 23.25 -20.65
N LEU A 678 6.28 23.22 -19.73
CA LEU A 678 6.50 23.60 -18.36
C LEU A 678 7.33 22.56 -17.58
N ALA A 679 7.21 21.27 -17.90
CA ALA A 679 8.06 20.21 -17.35
C ALA A 679 9.52 20.36 -17.82
N GLN A 680 9.77 20.85 -19.05
CA GLN A 680 11.10 21.15 -19.53
C GLN A 680 11.84 22.15 -18.63
N HIS A 681 11.12 23.15 -18.13
CA HIS A 681 11.66 24.20 -17.29
C HIS A 681 11.51 23.93 -15.78
N HIS A 682 10.95 22.79 -15.40
CA HIS A 682 10.60 22.44 -14.02
C HIS A 682 9.68 23.49 -13.34
N ASP A 683 8.88 24.19 -14.14
CA ASP A 683 8.02 25.29 -13.69
C ASP A 683 6.66 24.77 -13.18
N TYR A 684 6.67 24.31 -11.93
CA TYR A 684 5.46 23.81 -11.27
C TYR A 684 4.46 24.95 -11.00
N GLU A 685 4.91 26.16 -10.70
CA GLU A 685 4.01 27.27 -10.37
C GLU A 685 3.14 27.67 -11.58
N SER A 686 3.76 27.85 -12.75
CA SER A 686 3.01 28.14 -13.99
C SER A 686 2.10 26.97 -14.40
N PHE A 687 2.57 25.72 -14.20
CA PHE A 687 1.74 24.53 -14.43
C PHE A 687 0.50 24.54 -13.52
N PHE A 688 0.68 24.78 -12.21
CA PHE A 688 -0.42 24.86 -11.25
C PHE A 688 -1.44 25.92 -11.66
N GLN A 689 -1.01 27.12 -12.01
CA GLN A 689 -1.90 28.21 -12.42
C GLN A 689 -2.71 27.86 -13.67
N GLN A 690 -2.07 27.29 -14.68
CA GLN A 690 -2.72 26.93 -15.93
C GLN A 690 -3.70 25.78 -15.74
N GLU A 691 -3.30 24.72 -15.08
CA GLU A 691 -4.15 23.56 -14.83
C GLU A 691 -5.35 23.92 -13.95
N MET A 692 -5.15 24.77 -12.94
CA MET A 692 -6.26 25.28 -12.09
C MET A 692 -7.32 26.05 -12.89
N ARG A 693 -6.94 26.82 -13.91
CA ARG A 693 -7.91 27.48 -14.81
C ARG A 693 -8.74 26.45 -15.58
N ILE A 694 -8.09 25.43 -16.14
CA ILE A 694 -8.76 24.33 -16.86
C ILE A 694 -9.74 23.61 -15.93
N ARG A 695 -9.29 23.22 -14.72
CA ARG A 695 -10.15 22.56 -13.71
C ARG A 695 -11.35 23.38 -13.29
N HIS A 696 -11.19 24.71 -13.22
CA HIS A 696 -12.29 25.62 -12.93
C HIS A 696 -13.32 25.67 -14.07
N GLN A 697 -12.86 25.70 -15.33
CA GLN A 697 -13.74 25.77 -16.51
C GLN A 697 -14.50 24.46 -16.76
N THR A 698 -13.91 23.33 -16.34
CA THR A 698 -14.43 21.99 -16.59
C THR A 698 -15.07 21.33 -15.37
N ASP A 699 -15.23 22.10 -14.27
CA ASP A 699 -15.89 21.64 -13.03
C ASP A 699 -15.25 20.37 -12.42
N TYR A 700 -13.90 20.35 -12.34
CA TYR A 700 -13.16 19.25 -11.70
C TYR A 700 -12.55 19.65 -10.34
N PRO A 701 -12.11 18.67 -9.53
CA PRO A 701 -11.33 18.96 -8.32
C PRO A 701 -10.11 19.85 -8.60
N PRO A 702 -9.79 20.80 -7.72
CA PRO A 702 -10.32 21.02 -6.36
C PRO A 702 -11.56 21.93 -6.28
N TYR A 703 -12.18 22.32 -7.39
CA TYR A 703 -13.37 23.18 -7.41
C TYR A 703 -14.67 22.42 -7.14
N TYR A 704 -14.70 21.13 -7.48
CA TYR A 704 -15.79 20.22 -7.22
C TYR A 704 -15.29 18.98 -6.47
N TYR A 705 -16.11 18.44 -5.59
CA TYR A 705 -15.93 17.10 -5.06
C TYR A 705 -16.48 16.08 -6.05
N THR A 706 -15.97 14.85 -5.97
CA THR A 706 -16.39 13.79 -6.89
C THR A 706 -16.71 12.50 -6.15
N VAL A 707 -17.77 11.82 -6.59
CA VAL A 707 -18.10 10.46 -6.13
C VAL A 707 -18.28 9.58 -7.36
N LYS A 708 -17.70 8.38 -7.33
CA LYS A 708 -17.89 7.34 -8.33
C LYS A 708 -18.73 6.23 -7.75
N VAL A 709 -19.84 5.91 -8.42
CA VAL A 709 -20.69 4.76 -8.10
C VAL A 709 -20.50 3.70 -9.18
N THR A 710 -20.09 2.50 -8.79
CA THR A 710 -19.88 1.38 -9.71
C THR A 710 -20.89 0.28 -9.44
N VAL A 711 -21.56 -0.18 -10.48
CA VAL A 711 -22.54 -1.27 -10.45
C VAL A 711 -21.98 -2.43 -11.24
N SER A 712 -22.02 -3.65 -10.70
CA SER A 712 -21.55 -4.82 -11.43
C SER A 712 -22.44 -6.06 -11.24
N HIS A 713 -22.61 -6.84 -12.32
CA HIS A 713 -23.35 -8.09 -12.33
C HIS A 713 -22.77 -9.07 -13.38
N GLN A 714 -23.07 -10.37 -13.27
CA GLN A 714 -22.68 -11.38 -14.25
C GLN A 714 -23.46 -11.24 -15.57
N GLU A 715 -24.68 -10.72 -15.52
CA GLU A 715 -25.50 -10.38 -16.68
C GLU A 715 -25.42 -8.88 -16.94
N GLU A 716 -25.04 -8.48 -18.16
CA GLU A 716 -24.84 -7.07 -18.53
C GLU A 716 -26.12 -6.26 -18.35
N MET A 717 -27.26 -6.79 -18.83
CA MET A 717 -28.53 -6.08 -18.80
C MET A 717 -28.95 -5.71 -17.37
N ARG A 718 -28.70 -6.58 -16.38
CA ARG A 718 -29.01 -6.29 -14.97
C ARG A 718 -28.11 -5.20 -14.40
N ALA A 719 -26.82 -5.23 -14.75
CA ALA A 719 -25.88 -4.17 -14.33
C ALA A 719 -26.30 -2.81 -14.89
N ALA A 720 -26.64 -2.77 -16.20
CA ALA A 720 -27.10 -1.56 -16.88
C ALA A 720 -28.41 -1.03 -16.29
N GLN A 721 -29.44 -1.87 -16.18
CA GLN A 721 -30.76 -1.47 -15.62
C GLN A 721 -30.63 -0.87 -14.21
N LYS A 722 -29.82 -1.52 -13.35
CA LYS A 722 -29.60 -1.01 -12.01
C LYS A 722 -28.86 0.32 -12.03
N ALA A 723 -27.85 0.49 -12.88
CA ALA A 723 -27.12 1.74 -13.02
C ALA A 723 -28.03 2.89 -13.48
N PHE A 724 -28.94 2.65 -14.43
CA PHE A 724 -29.94 3.64 -14.86
C PHE A 724 -30.94 3.97 -13.74
N GLN A 725 -31.41 2.96 -12.99
CA GLN A 725 -32.28 3.17 -11.83
C GLN A 725 -31.62 4.05 -10.77
N LEU A 726 -30.35 3.79 -10.44
CA LEU A 726 -29.59 4.59 -9.49
C LEU A 726 -29.36 6.01 -10.00
N ALA A 727 -29.10 6.19 -11.30
CA ALA A 727 -28.95 7.52 -11.90
C ALA A 727 -30.22 8.38 -11.69
N GLU A 728 -31.40 7.83 -11.93
CA GLU A 728 -32.66 8.53 -11.67
C GLU A 728 -32.86 8.85 -10.19
N GLN A 729 -32.60 7.88 -9.30
CA GLN A 729 -32.69 8.09 -7.85
C GLN A 729 -31.74 9.21 -7.38
N ILE A 730 -30.49 9.19 -7.82
CA ILE A 730 -29.49 10.21 -7.45
C ILE A 730 -29.89 11.56 -8.02
N ARG A 731 -30.30 11.63 -9.30
CA ARG A 731 -30.68 12.88 -9.99
C ARG A 731 -31.79 13.64 -9.26
N THR A 732 -32.76 12.93 -8.70
CA THR A 732 -33.87 13.56 -7.94
C THR A 732 -33.41 14.23 -6.64
N GLN A 733 -32.25 13.90 -6.13
CA GLN A 733 -31.71 14.42 -4.86
C GLN A 733 -30.61 15.48 -5.08
N LEU A 734 -30.12 15.62 -6.31
CA LEU A 734 -29.07 16.58 -6.64
C LEU A 734 -29.66 17.98 -6.93
N SER A 735 -28.92 19.00 -6.52
CA SER A 735 -29.20 20.39 -6.93
C SER A 735 -28.85 20.62 -8.42
N PRO A 736 -29.41 21.67 -9.06
CA PRO A 736 -29.10 22.00 -10.44
C PRO A 736 -27.62 22.35 -10.71
N GLN A 737 -26.84 22.63 -9.66
CA GLN A 737 -25.41 22.96 -9.75
C GLN A 737 -24.52 21.70 -9.79
N SER A 738 -25.07 20.55 -9.45
CA SER A 738 -24.34 19.29 -9.46
C SER A 738 -24.51 18.57 -10.77
N ILE A 739 -23.47 17.85 -11.17
CA ILE A 739 -23.38 17.19 -12.47
C ILE A 739 -23.36 15.68 -12.24
N LEU A 740 -24.29 14.97 -12.87
CA LEU A 740 -24.30 13.51 -12.91
C LEU A 740 -23.92 13.05 -14.31
N LEU A 741 -22.78 12.38 -14.43
CA LEU A 741 -22.28 11.78 -15.67
C LEU A 741 -22.56 10.28 -15.68
N GLY A 742 -22.92 9.75 -16.85
CA GLY A 742 -23.32 8.35 -17.02
C GLY A 742 -24.82 8.12 -16.80
N PRO A 743 -25.27 6.85 -16.66
CA PRO A 743 -24.47 5.64 -16.54
C PRO A 743 -23.75 5.27 -17.84
N THR A 744 -22.51 4.83 -17.71
CA THR A 744 -21.67 4.39 -18.83
C THR A 744 -20.99 3.08 -18.48
N PRO A 745 -20.70 2.22 -19.48
CA PRO A 745 -19.85 1.06 -19.27
C PRO A 745 -18.48 1.46 -18.73
N GLY A 746 -17.91 0.66 -17.83
CA GLY A 746 -16.53 0.83 -17.37
C GLY A 746 -15.53 0.72 -18.52
N ALA A 747 -14.29 1.22 -18.30
CA ALA A 747 -13.22 1.16 -19.30
C ALA A 747 -12.96 -0.27 -19.80
N ILE A 748 -13.05 -1.24 -18.90
CA ILE A 748 -13.15 -2.66 -19.26
C ILE A 748 -14.56 -3.09 -18.88
N LEU A 749 -15.38 -3.34 -19.89
CA LEU A 749 -16.80 -3.68 -19.69
C LEU A 749 -16.95 -4.97 -18.85
N ARG A 750 -16.08 -5.97 -19.06
CA ARG A 750 -16.16 -7.28 -18.41
C ARG A 750 -14.84 -7.69 -17.76
N ILE A 751 -14.83 -7.86 -16.44
CA ILE A 751 -13.68 -8.33 -15.66
C ILE A 751 -14.14 -9.50 -14.78
N LYS A 752 -13.37 -10.62 -14.76
CA LYS A 752 -13.67 -11.81 -13.93
C LYS A 752 -15.14 -12.27 -14.06
N ASN A 753 -15.64 -12.31 -15.28
CA ASN A 753 -17.01 -12.72 -15.61
C ASN A 753 -18.12 -11.81 -15.08
N ARG A 754 -17.83 -10.52 -14.81
CA ARG A 754 -18.78 -9.50 -14.37
C ARG A 754 -18.72 -8.29 -15.28
N TYR A 755 -19.88 -7.70 -15.60
CA TYR A 755 -20.05 -6.47 -16.36
C TYR A 755 -20.13 -5.29 -15.42
N TYR A 756 -19.47 -4.19 -15.77
CA TYR A 756 -19.32 -3.01 -14.94
C TYR A 756 -19.93 -1.79 -15.61
N TYR A 757 -20.77 -1.07 -14.86
CA TYR A 757 -21.31 0.24 -15.22
C TYR A 757 -20.94 1.25 -14.13
N GLN A 758 -20.75 2.51 -14.52
CA GLN A 758 -20.34 3.55 -13.59
C GLN A 758 -21.14 4.83 -13.77
N LEU A 759 -21.25 5.58 -12.65
CA LEU A 759 -21.80 6.92 -12.54
C LEU A 759 -20.74 7.80 -11.86
N ILE A 760 -20.61 9.04 -12.29
CA ILE A 760 -19.74 10.04 -11.68
C ILE A 760 -20.59 11.23 -11.27
N ILE A 761 -20.52 11.61 -9.99
CA ILE A 761 -21.21 12.78 -9.44
C ILE A 761 -20.14 13.84 -9.18
N LYS A 762 -20.32 15.05 -9.72
CA LYS A 762 -19.51 16.24 -9.42
C LYS A 762 -20.38 17.25 -8.67
N TYR A 763 -19.93 17.70 -7.49
CA TYR A 763 -20.74 18.57 -6.64
C TYR A 763 -19.87 19.53 -5.81
N LYS A 764 -20.46 20.62 -5.32
CA LYS A 764 -19.83 21.56 -4.38
C LYS A 764 -20.37 21.41 -2.97
N ASN A 765 -21.69 21.39 -2.85
CA ASN A 765 -22.40 21.24 -1.60
C ASN A 765 -23.71 20.50 -1.85
N GLU A 766 -23.81 19.26 -1.38
CA GLU A 766 -24.99 18.40 -1.52
C GLU A 766 -25.33 17.75 -0.18
N PRO A 767 -26.07 18.41 0.71
CA PRO A 767 -26.37 17.92 2.05
C PRO A 767 -27.08 16.56 2.08
N LYS A 768 -27.85 16.25 1.03
CA LYS A 768 -28.63 15.00 0.93
C LYS A 768 -27.82 13.86 0.29
N LEU A 769 -26.69 14.12 -0.33
CA LEU A 769 -25.97 13.12 -1.11
C LEU A 769 -25.47 11.98 -0.23
N GLN A 770 -24.89 12.30 0.93
CA GLN A 770 -24.39 11.29 1.88
C GLN A 770 -25.50 10.30 2.26
N ALA A 771 -26.65 10.80 2.73
CA ALA A 771 -27.78 9.96 3.11
C ALA A 771 -28.33 9.16 1.92
N THR A 772 -28.38 9.75 0.72
CA THR A 772 -28.83 9.06 -0.49
C THR A 772 -27.90 7.89 -0.85
N LEU A 773 -26.58 8.07 -0.73
CA LEU A 773 -25.60 7.03 -1.00
C LEU A 773 -25.64 5.90 0.04
N GLU A 774 -25.86 6.24 1.31
CA GLU A 774 -26.10 5.28 2.39
C GLU A 774 -27.37 4.45 2.13
N ASP A 775 -28.49 5.09 1.76
CA ASP A 775 -29.73 4.41 1.40
C ASP A 775 -29.54 3.44 0.20
N ILE A 776 -28.82 3.88 -0.82
CA ILE A 776 -28.46 3.04 -1.98
C ILE A 776 -27.72 1.77 -1.53
N LEU A 777 -26.75 1.90 -0.65
CA LEU A 777 -26.02 0.76 -0.11
C LEU A 777 -26.91 -0.14 0.73
N GLN A 778 -27.82 0.44 1.51
CA GLN A 778 -28.78 -0.29 2.32
C GLN A 778 -29.71 -1.16 1.46
N VAL A 779 -30.29 -0.58 0.45
CA VAL A 779 -31.18 -1.30 -0.47
C VAL A 779 -30.43 -2.35 -1.28
N SER A 780 -29.20 -2.06 -1.70
CA SER A 780 -28.37 -2.94 -2.55
C SER A 780 -27.99 -4.28 -1.90
N GLN A 781 -28.03 -4.38 -0.57
CA GLN A 781 -27.72 -5.66 0.09
C GLN A 781 -28.76 -6.75 -0.18
N LYS A 782 -30.00 -6.38 -0.44
CA LYS A 782 -31.00 -7.33 -0.93
C LYS A 782 -30.64 -7.84 -2.32
N ASP A 783 -30.04 -6.98 -3.12
CA ASP A 783 -29.62 -7.25 -4.49
C ASP A 783 -28.31 -8.09 -4.55
N GLN A 784 -27.47 -8.05 -3.52
CA GLN A 784 -26.25 -8.88 -3.44
C GLN A 784 -26.56 -10.38 -3.50
N ARG A 785 -27.66 -10.81 -2.91
CA ARG A 785 -28.11 -12.21 -2.99
C ARG A 785 -28.41 -12.64 -4.42
N GLN A 786 -28.68 -11.70 -5.31
CA GLN A 786 -28.90 -11.90 -6.75
C GLN A 786 -27.62 -11.70 -7.58
N GLY A 787 -26.46 -11.50 -6.93
CA GLY A 787 -25.18 -11.28 -7.59
C GLY A 787 -24.88 -9.85 -8.02
N LEU A 788 -25.75 -8.86 -7.70
CA LEU A 788 -25.51 -7.45 -7.98
C LEU A 788 -24.63 -6.82 -6.92
N LEU A 789 -23.54 -6.15 -7.32
CA LEU A 789 -22.66 -5.44 -6.41
C LEU A 789 -22.63 -3.94 -6.75
N ILE A 790 -22.75 -3.11 -5.72
CA ILE A 790 -22.61 -1.66 -5.81
C ILE A 790 -21.41 -1.25 -4.96
N ALA A 791 -20.55 -0.43 -5.53
CA ALA A 791 -19.40 0.14 -4.84
C ALA A 791 -19.42 1.67 -4.98
N ILE A 792 -19.20 2.36 -3.87
CA ILE A 792 -19.11 3.83 -3.83
C ILE A 792 -17.68 4.20 -3.48
N ASP A 793 -17.13 5.15 -4.23
CA ASP A 793 -15.79 5.69 -4.02
C ASP A 793 -15.86 7.21 -3.92
N ASN A 794 -15.60 7.70 -2.74
CA ASN A 794 -15.53 9.13 -2.46
C ASN A 794 -14.15 9.66 -2.83
N GLU A 795 -14.08 10.74 -3.61
CA GLU A 795 -12.84 11.30 -4.16
C GLU A 795 -11.94 10.24 -4.84
N PRO A 796 -12.44 9.57 -5.90
CA PRO A 796 -11.68 8.55 -6.61
C PRO A 796 -10.44 9.15 -7.28
N MET A 797 -9.32 8.41 -7.23
CA MET A 797 -8.10 8.79 -7.94
C MET A 797 -8.18 8.42 -9.43
N TYR A 798 -9.02 7.45 -9.80
CA TYR A 798 -9.21 6.99 -11.17
C TYR A 798 -10.69 6.92 -11.50
N PHE A 799 -11.05 7.49 -12.63
CA PHE A 799 -12.41 7.41 -13.15
C PHE A 799 -12.59 6.31 -14.20
N ILE A 800 -11.48 5.70 -14.63
CA ILE A 800 -11.44 4.66 -15.64
C ILE A 800 -11.36 3.29 -15.00
#